data_319260f330a94ea92174dadcb3a6b726
#
_entry.id   319260f330a94ea92174dadcb3a6b726
#
_cell.length_a   1.000
_cell.length_b   1.000
_cell.length_c   1.000
_cell.angle_alpha   90.00
_cell.angle_beta   90.00
_cell.angle_gamma   90.00
#
_symmetry.space_group_name_H-M   'P 1'
#
loop_
_entity.id
_entity.type
_entity.pdbx_description
1 polymer ?
#
loop_
_entity_poly.entity_id
_entity_poly.type
_entity_poly.pdbx_seq_one_letter_code
_entity_poly.pdbx_strand_id
1 'polypeptide(L)'
;MKKIVCLLLASLTVMPLFSGEHRSAERRLLPEGRKKVAVVLSGGGAKGTAHIGALKVIERAGLPIDIVTGTSMGSLVGGLYAIGYNADVLDSLVRSLDWSYVISDREDMSRQSLSDRKKQNTYILSRGLTIGKRNNDDGGFIKGKNINMLIEKLCMGYTDSIDFNNLPIPFACVATNLVDNSEVDFHSGHLPQALRASMAIPAVFSPVRIGKKVLVDGGLTNNFPVDLARAMGADIVIGVTVQDSLRSSEGLNSTLSILMQIVDFNTLNKYNENIANTDVHIRVDPSGYSSASFNSAAVDTLINRGEAEAMRHWDELIALKDSIGIDDSFEPVRLQPLRPRVMTEHVHLTGCVFENMTSQDEAFLKAKFHLNRLDSISTRDEEEITTSMRTDLFYQTATSHLVEEAYGYRLVLTAGNRKTSQVNLGFRFDNEEMVALQLNANLPLKKTLYVSSDLTLRLGKRILAGGEITFHPRWMRVSRPTVSYYFRRNDIAVYKEGDREYSIIYNQHQASVEPFNFSIHNFDFRMGLCWDYYHFGKKLQSDDSREVNFENGHYFKYQAQVNYNSEDLWYFPTKGSRFMAGYAYITDNFARLNGKAGVSDVSASWRKSVALSKSFALQAMAYGRLLFGTDIPNVYGNLIGGDYFGHYVEQQLPMTGLGHVEYAERHFVGVQIQAQQRFGKSHYFLFRMSVAQHSADLEDILKTKSLIGTQLAYYYDTVFGPLGATIGYSNRTKTPYLYINLGYVF
;
A
#
# COMPACT_ATOMS: atom_id res chain seq x y z
N MET A 1 45.90 12.63 19.61
CA MET A 1 45.23 12.46 18.33
C MET A 1 46.11 11.86 17.23
N LYS A 2 46.88 10.78 17.50
CA LYS A 2 47.71 10.08 16.52
C LYS A 2 47.70 8.54 16.69
N LYS A 3 46.72 7.96 17.37
CA LYS A 3 46.58 6.53 17.60
C LYS A 3 45.20 5.94 17.23
N ILE A 4 44.33 6.70 16.52
CA ILE A 4 43.00 6.23 16.05
C ILE A 4 42.95 6.07 14.52
N VAL A 5 44.02 6.45 13.81
CA VAL A 5 44.07 6.36 12.33
C VAL A 5 44.68 5.04 11.81
N CYS A 6 45.25 4.21 12.65
CA CYS A 6 45.87 2.94 12.26
C CYS A 6 44.99 1.69 12.40
N LEU A 7 43.73 1.81 12.79
CA LEU A 7 42.82 0.65 12.94
C LEU A 7 41.71 0.58 11.86
N LEU A 8 41.78 1.50 10.88
CA LEU A 8 40.81 1.56 9.75
C LEU A 8 41.45 1.21 8.38
N LEU A 9 42.69 0.73 8.38
CA LEU A 9 43.39 0.39 7.14
C LEU A 9 43.77 -1.12 7.02
N ALA A 10 43.22 -1.99 7.87
CA ALA A 10 43.51 -3.43 7.86
C ALA A 10 42.29 -4.33 7.51
N SER A 11 41.24 -3.80 6.89
CA SER A 11 40.11 -4.60 6.39
C SER A 11 39.86 -4.47 4.88
N LEU A 12 40.90 -4.14 4.14
CA LEU A 12 40.89 -4.09 2.68
C LEU A 12 41.76 -5.22 2.14
N THR A 13 41.35 -6.47 2.34
CA THR A 13 41.86 -7.58 1.55
C THR A 13 40.79 -8.63 1.34
N VAL A 14 40.58 -8.90 0.04
CA VAL A 14 39.86 -10.04 -0.53
C VAL A 14 38.35 -9.85 -0.65
N MET A 15 37.93 -9.01 -1.61
CA MET A 15 36.75 -9.34 -2.41
C MET A 15 37.13 -10.46 -3.39
N PRO A 16 36.46 -11.60 -3.40
CA PRO A 16 36.52 -12.48 -4.55
C PRO A 16 35.80 -11.79 -5.71
N LEU A 17 36.53 -11.57 -6.79
CA LEU A 17 35.98 -11.29 -8.12
C LEU A 17 35.03 -12.43 -8.48
N PHE A 18 33.74 -12.19 -8.36
CA PHE A 18 32.73 -13.04 -8.99
C PHE A 18 32.72 -12.68 -10.48
N SER A 19 33.55 -13.35 -11.26
CA SER A 19 33.35 -13.55 -12.67
C SER A 19 32.01 -14.31 -12.81
N GLY A 20 31.07 -13.76 -13.57
CA GLY A 20 29.88 -14.46 -13.99
C GLY A 20 30.22 -15.63 -14.90
N GLU A 21 30.74 -16.72 -14.33
CA GLU A 21 30.65 -18.00 -14.97
C GLU A 21 29.18 -18.46 -14.86
N HIS A 22 28.58 -18.70 -16.01
CA HIS A 22 27.41 -19.58 -16.10
C HIS A 22 27.75 -20.84 -15.31
N ARG A 23 27.34 -20.92 -14.06
CA ARG A 23 27.39 -22.16 -13.29
C ARG A 23 26.35 -23.11 -13.89
N SER A 24 26.75 -23.79 -14.96
CA SER A 24 26.23 -25.13 -15.15
C SER A 24 26.54 -25.85 -13.83
N ALA A 25 25.50 -26.08 -13.01
CA ALA A 25 25.61 -26.96 -11.88
C ALA A 25 26.26 -28.23 -12.44
N GLU A 26 27.47 -28.57 -11.98
CA GLU A 26 28.03 -29.89 -12.29
C GLU A 26 26.99 -30.88 -11.77
N ARG A 27 26.19 -31.41 -12.69
CA ARG A 27 25.36 -32.59 -12.42
C ARG A 27 26.37 -33.68 -12.07
N ARG A 28 26.57 -33.95 -10.79
CA ARG A 28 27.19 -35.19 -10.39
C ARG A 28 26.43 -36.28 -11.09
N LEU A 29 27.10 -37.05 -11.91
CA LEU A 29 26.55 -38.18 -12.65
C LEU A 29 25.91 -39.10 -11.61
N LEU A 30 24.61 -38.99 -11.44
CA LEU A 30 23.81 -39.96 -10.70
C LEU A 30 23.96 -41.28 -11.45
N PRO A 31 23.88 -42.44 -10.79
CA PRO A 31 23.99 -43.73 -11.45
C PRO A 31 23.13 -43.78 -12.71
N GLU A 32 23.76 -44.05 -13.86
CA GLU A 32 23.03 -44.22 -15.12
C GLU A 32 21.97 -45.31 -14.93
N GLY A 33 20.70 -44.99 -15.25
CA GLY A 33 19.61 -45.94 -15.18
C GLY A 33 18.81 -45.96 -13.87
N ARG A 34 19.06 -45.07 -12.89
CA ARG A 34 18.18 -44.95 -11.73
C ARG A 34 16.82 -44.37 -12.09
N LYS A 35 15.82 -44.69 -11.28
CA LYS A 35 14.48 -44.10 -11.39
C LYS A 35 14.51 -42.59 -11.08
N LYS A 36 13.83 -41.78 -11.90
CA LYS A 36 13.68 -40.34 -11.71
C LYS A 36 12.53 -40.04 -10.76
N VAL A 37 12.78 -39.18 -9.80
CA VAL A 37 11.79 -38.75 -8.79
C VAL A 37 11.24 -37.36 -9.16
N ALA A 38 9.91 -37.26 -9.23
CA ALA A 38 9.22 -35.97 -9.35
C ALA A 38 8.55 -35.57 -8.03
N VAL A 39 8.53 -34.27 -7.78
CA VAL A 39 7.66 -33.66 -6.78
C VAL A 39 6.57 -32.88 -7.48
N VAL A 40 5.31 -33.18 -7.14
CA VAL A 40 4.13 -32.55 -7.73
C VAL A 40 3.37 -31.79 -6.66
N LEU A 41 3.12 -30.48 -6.89
CA LEU A 41 2.51 -29.58 -5.93
C LEU A 41 1.17 -29.06 -6.45
N SER A 42 0.09 -29.32 -5.72
CA SER A 42 -1.25 -28.90 -6.14
C SER A 42 -1.48 -27.39 -5.99
N GLY A 43 -2.48 -26.87 -6.69
CA GLY A 43 -3.03 -25.55 -6.42
C GLY A 43 -3.78 -25.48 -5.08
N GLY A 44 -3.97 -24.26 -4.56
CA GLY A 44 -4.71 -24.09 -3.30
C GLY A 44 -4.69 -22.68 -2.70
N GLY A 45 -4.15 -21.70 -3.40
CA GLY A 45 -3.99 -20.34 -2.86
C GLY A 45 -3.16 -20.34 -1.57
N ALA A 46 -3.61 -19.65 -0.52
CA ALA A 46 -2.91 -19.60 0.77
C ALA A 46 -2.60 -20.97 1.37
N LYS A 47 -3.46 -21.96 1.13
CA LYS A 47 -3.28 -23.35 1.62
C LYS A 47 -2.01 -24.00 1.05
N GLY A 48 -1.62 -23.62 -0.16
CA GLY A 48 -0.41 -24.11 -0.82
C GLY A 48 0.91 -23.73 -0.13
N THR A 49 0.91 -22.83 0.86
CA THR A 49 2.08 -22.61 1.70
C THR A 49 2.50 -23.86 2.49
N ALA A 50 1.58 -24.80 2.70
CA ALA A 50 1.85 -26.09 3.32
C ALA A 50 2.87 -26.96 2.53
N HIS A 51 2.95 -26.76 1.20
CA HIS A 51 3.94 -27.45 0.37
C HIS A 51 5.38 -27.22 0.86
N ILE A 52 5.67 -26.05 1.42
CA ILE A 52 6.99 -25.72 1.97
C ILE A 52 7.34 -26.65 3.13
N GLY A 53 6.36 -26.89 4.04
CA GLY A 53 6.54 -27.83 5.14
C GLY A 53 6.81 -29.26 4.66
N ALA A 54 6.07 -29.73 3.64
CA ALA A 54 6.30 -31.03 3.05
C ALA A 54 7.67 -31.14 2.37
N LEU A 55 8.08 -30.10 1.64
CA LEU A 55 9.42 -30.06 1.01
C LEU A 55 10.55 -30.15 2.04
N LYS A 56 10.43 -29.56 3.24
CA LYS A 56 11.42 -29.71 4.32
C LYS A 56 11.64 -31.17 4.70
N VAL A 57 10.58 -31.96 4.76
CA VAL A 57 10.66 -33.37 5.12
C VAL A 57 11.26 -34.19 3.96
N ILE A 58 10.86 -33.91 2.72
CA ILE A 58 11.41 -34.56 1.53
C ILE A 58 12.91 -34.27 1.40
N GLU A 59 13.35 -33.03 1.65
CA GLU A 59 14.78 -32.69 1.70
C GLU A 59 15.53 -33.44 2.80
N ARG A 60 14.94 -33.53 4.02
CA ARG A 60 15.54 -34.28 5.14
C ARG A 60 15.64 -35.77 4.85
N ALA A 61 14.69 -36.33 4.12
CA ALA A 61 14.76 -37.73 3.69
C ALA A 61 15.92 -38.00 2.73
N GLY A 62 16.53 -36.94 2.15
CA GLY A 62 17.70 -37.06 1.28
C GLY A 62 17.36 -37.66 -0.08
N LEU A 63 16.14 -37.47 -0.57
CA LEU A 63 15.71 -37.93 -1.89
C LEU A 63 16.19 -37.00 -2.99
N PRO A 64 16.69 -37.49 -4.13
CA PRO A 64 16.96 -36.68 -5.30
C PRO A 64 15.65 -36.25 -5.93
N ILE A 65 15.51 -34.97 -6.24
CA ILE A 65 14.35 -34.43 -6.95
C ILE A 65 14.82 -34.09 -8.36
N ASP A 66 14.31 -34.81 -9.37
CA ASP A 66 14.72 -34.68 -10.77
C ASP A 66 13.75 -33.81 -11.58
N ILE A 67 12.49 -33.73 -11.16
CA ILE A 67 11.43 -33.02 -11.85
C ILE A 67 10.53 -32.36 -10.80
N VAL A 68 10.08 -31.13 -11.06
CA VAL A 68 9.05 -30.46 -10.27
C VAL A 68 7.93 -30.02 -11.19
N THR A 69 6.69 -30.37 -10.85
CA THR A 69 5.50 -29.79 -11.52
C THR A 69 4.55 -29.18 -10.52
N GLY A 70 3.79 -28.18 -10.94
CA GLY A 70 2.86 -27.53 -10.02
C GLY A 70 1.80 -26.67 -10.70
N THR A 71 0.74 -26.40 -9.93
CA THR A 71 -0.36 -25.52 -10.33
C THR A 71 -0.57 -24.44 -9.29
N SER A 72 -0.86 -23.19 -9.72
CA SER A 72 -1.21 -22.08 -8.83
C SER A 72 -0.12 -21.83 -7.76
N MET A 73 -0.45 -21.87 -6.46
CA MET A 73 0.55 -21.75 -5.40
C MET A 73 1.61 -22.86 -5.47
N GLY A 74 1.24 -24.06 -5.89
CA GLY A 74 2.20 -25.14 -6.12
C GLY A 74 3.18 -24.82 -7.22
N SER A 75 2.77 -24.09 -8.25
CA SER A 75 3.69 -23.60 -9.29
C SER A 75 4.67 -22.54 -8.77
N LEU A 76 4.21 -21.63 -7.88
CA LEU A 76 5.08 -20.62 -7.25
C LEU A 76 6.13 -21.30 -6.36
N VAL A 77 5.71 -22.16 -5.44
CA VAL A 77 6.62 -22.88 -4.55
C VAL A 77 7.56 -23.79 -5.36
N GLY A 78 7.01 -24.57 -6.30
CA GLY A 78 7.77 -25.51 -7.14
C GLY A 78 8.74 -24.79 -8.08
N GLY A 79 8.33 -23.68 -8.72
CA GLY A 79 9.18 -22.92 -9.63
C GLY A 79 10.34 -22.25 -8.90
N LEU A 80 10.08 -21.67 -7.72
CA LEU A 80 11.16 -21.10 -6.89
C LEU A 80 12.10 -22.20 -6.38
N TYR A 81 11.56 -23.35 -6.01
CA TYR A 81 12.35 -24.50 -5.61
C TYR A 81 13.23 -25.00 -6.79
N ALA A 82 12.67 -25.05 -7.99
CA ALA A 82 13.37 -25.50 -9.20
C ALA A 82 14.55 -24.63 -9.60
N ILE A 83 14.49 -23.32 -9.30
CA ILE A 83 15.61 -22.39 -9.56
C ILE A 83 16.62 -22.31 -8.41
N GLY A 84 16.45 -23.07 -7.30
CA GLY A 84 17.45 -23.26 -6.26
C GLY A 84 17.09 -22.71 -4.88
N TYR A 85 15.87 -22.22 -4.64
CA TYR A 85 15.44 -21.93 -3.28
C TYR A 85 15.16 -23.24 -2.53
N ASN A 86 15.85 -23.51 -1.43
CA ASN A 86 15.54 -24.65 -0.59
C ASN A 86 14.31 -24.36 0.31
N ALA A 87 13.76 -25.39 0.93
CA ALA A 87 12.53 -25.29 1.72
C ALA A 87 12.68 -24.35 2.93
N ASP A 88 13.85 -24.25 3.58
CA ASP A 88 14.08 -23.34 4.71
C ASP A 88 14.13 -21.87 4.29
N VAL A 89 14.73 -21.59 3.12
CA VAL A 89 14.74 -20.22 2.55
C VAL A 89 13.32 -19.82 2.15
N LEU A 90 12.55 -20.72 1.52
CA LEU A 90 11.15 -20.47 1.18
C LEU A 90 10.29 -20.22 2.43
N ASP A 91 10.51 -20.99 3.50
CA ASP A 91 9.81 -20.79 4.78
C ASP A 91 10.09 -19.42 5.36
N SER A 92 11.37 -19.06 5.47
CA SER A 92 11.79 -17.74 5.98
C SER A 92 11.22 -16.59 5.14
N LEU A 93 11.27 -16.71 3.82
CA LEU A 93 10.74 -15.74 2.87
C LEU A 93 9.23 -15.55 3.08
N VAL A 94 8.47 -16.63 3.01
CA VAL A 94 7.00 -16.61 3.04
C VAL A 94 6.47 -16.07 4.37
N ARG A 95 7.14 -16.39 5.49
CA ARG A 95 6.81 -15.81 6.82
C ARG A 95 7.14 -14.33 6.95
N SER A 96 8.12 -13.83 6.20
CA SER A 96 8.53 -12.42 6.23
C SER A 96 7.62 -11.49 5.42
N LEU A 97 6.81 -12.04 4.49
CA LEU A 97 5.98 -11.26 3.58
C LEU A 97 4.79 -10.57 4.28
N ASP A 98 4.56 -9.33 3.95
CA ASP A 98 3.25 -8.68 4.17
C ASP A 98 2.26 -9.13 3.09
N TRP A 99 1.57 -10.22 3.37
CA TRP A 99 0.63 -10.82 2.45
C TRP A 99 -0.50 -9.86 2.04
N SER A 100 -0.94 -8.98 2.94
CA SER A 100 -1.99 -8.02 2.64
C SER A 100 -1.57 -7.01 1.57
N TYR A 101 -0.28 -6.69 1.53
CA TYR A 101 0.33 -5.87 0.50
C TYR A 101 0.58 -6.66 -0.79
N VAL A 102 1.20 -7.84 -0.68
CA VAL A 102 1.62 -8.67 -1.83
C VAL A 102 0.44 -9.06 -2.74
N ILE A 103 -0.69 -9.49 -2.15
CA ILE A 103 -1.90 -9.88 -2.89
C ILE A 103 -2.82 -8.71 -3.24
N SER A 104 -2.37 -7.47 -3.10
CA SER A 104 -3.12 -6.27 -3.46
C SER A 104 -2.38 -5.45 -4.51
N ASP A 105 -3.07 -4.49 -5.11
CA ASP A 105 -2.46 -3.48 -5.98
C ASP A 105 -2.13 -2.19 -5.21
N ARG A 106 -2.16 -2.23 -3.88
CA ARG A 106 -1.87 -1.06 -3.03
C ARG A 106 -0.42 -0.64 -3.24
N GLU A 107 -0.22 0.65 -3.28
CA GLU A 107 1.11 1.22 -3.18
C GLU A 107 1.50 1.36 -1.71
N ASP A 108 2.77 1.15 -1.39
CA ASP A 108 3.29 1.40 -0.05
C ASP A 108 3.05 2.88 0.29
N MET A 109 2.37 3.13 1.42
CA MET A 109 2.04 4.49 1.86
C MET A 109 3.29 5.36 2.03
N SER A 110 4.43 4.78 2.41
CA SER A 110 5.68 5.51 2.55
C SER A 110 6.25 6.03 1.21
N ARG A 111 5.79 5.48 0.09
CA ARG A 111 6.27 5.77 -1.27
C ARG A 111 5.31 6.64 -2.08
N GLN A 112 4.08 6.79 -1.61
CA GLN A 112 3.09 7.66 -2.22
C GLN A 112 3.31 9.11 -1.81
N SER A 113 2.95 10.05 -2.69
CA SER A 113 2.86 11.46 -2.30
C SER A 113 1.80 11.66 -1.21
N LEU A 114 1.96 12.67 -0.37
CA LEU A 114 0.96 12.98 0.66
C LEU A 114 -0.44 13.23 0.06
N SER A 115 -0.51 13.81 -1.13
CA SER A 115 -1.76 14.03 -1.87
C SER A 115 -2.44 12.71 -2.24
N ASP A 116 -1.70 11.72 -2.76
CA ASP A 116 -2.26 10.42 -3.14
C ASP A 116 -2.72 9.62 -1.91
N ARG A 117 -1.94 9.66 -0.81
CA ARG A 117 -2.35 9.08 0.48
C ARG A 117 -3.65 9.68 1.00
N LYS A 118 -3.76 11.02 0.93
CA LYS A 118 -4.99 11.71 1.33
C LYS A 118 -6.18 11.22 0.51
N LYS A 119 -6.04 11.15 -0.83
CA LYS A 119 -7.11 10.67 -1.73
C LYS A 119 -7.54 9.24 -1.41
N GLN A 120 -6.62 8.32 -1.20
CA GLN A 120 -6.95 6.92 -0.85
C GLN A 120 -7.72 6.78 0.47
N ASN A 121 -7.48 7.69 1.42
CA ASN A 121 -8.11 7.67 2.74
C ASN A 121 -9.26 8.69 2.87
N THR A 122 -9.75 9.23 1.76
CA THR A 122 -10.85 10.19 1.70
C THR A 122 -12.05 9.62 0.96
N TYR A 123 -11.83 8.75 -0.03
CA TYR A 123 -12.88 8.28 -0.93
C TYR A 123 -13.18 6.80 -0.75
N ILE A 124 -14.47 6.45 -0.74
CA ILE A 124 -14.97 5.08 -0.63
C ILE A 124 -14.82 4.34 -1.96
N LEU A 125 -15.10 5.05 -3.05
CA LEU A 125 -15.10 4.49 -4.40
C LEU A 125 -14.28 5.39 -5.31
N SER A 126 -13.35 4.76 -6.04
CA SER A 126 -12.57 5.41 -7.11
C SER A 126 -12.74 4.63 -8.38
N ARG A 127 -13.25 5.25 -9.43
CA ARG A 127 -13.48 4.61 -10.72
C ARG A 127 -12.86 5.40 -11.85
N GLY A 128 -12.13 4.71 -12.72
CA GLY A 128 -11.61 5.30 -13.97
C GLY A 128 -12.75 5.61 -14.94
N LEU A 129 -12.76 6.82 -15.49
CA LEU A 129 -13.65 7.23 -16.60
C LEU A 129 -12.84 7.26 -17.87
N THR A 130 -13.24 6.47 -18.87
CA THR A 130 -12.71 6.57 -20.22
C THR A 130 -13.75 7.22 -21.10
N ILE A 131 -13.49 8.45 -21.52
CA ILE A 131 -14.34 9.16 -22.49
C ILE A 131 -13.92 8.69 -23.88
N GLY A 132 -14.76 7.90 -24.56
CA GLY A 132 -14.64 7.61 -25.98
C GLY A 132 -14.02 6.27 -26.42
N LYS A 133 -13.51 5.42 -25.53
CA LYS A 133 -13.16 4.02 -25.83
C LYS A 133 -13.66 3.12 -24.70
N ARG A 134 -14.29 2.02 -25.06
CA ARG A 134 -14.60 0.94 -24.11
C ARG A 134 -13.27 0.52 -23.46
N ASN A 135 -13.10 0.75 -22.18
CA ASN A 135 -12.06 0.08 -21.42
C ASN A 135 -12.34 -1.41 -21.56
N ASN A 136 -11.41 -2.15 -22.10
CA ASN A 136 -11.36 -3.57 -21.86
C ASN A 136 -11.12 -3.69 -20.34
N ASP A 137 -12.18 -3.96 -19.60
CA ASP A 137 -12.09 -4.35 -18.20
C ASP A 137 -11.19 -5.59 -18.19
N ASP A 138 -10.08 -5.53 -17.48
CA ASP A 138 -9.06 -6.60 -17.51
C ASP A 138 -9.54 -7.89 -16.83
N GLY A 139 -10.83 -7.94 -16.42
CA GLY A 139 -11.51 -9.16 -15.97
C GLY A 139 -11.18 -9.65 -14.55
N GLY A 140 -10.46 -8.87 -13.74
CA GLY A 140 -10.14 -9.20 -12.35
C GLY A 140 -10.17 -7.98 -11.44
N PHE A 141 -10.49 -8.18 -10.14
CA PHE A 141 -10.48 -7.09 -9.15
C PHE A 141 -9.07 -6.62 -8.83
N ILE A 142 -8.07 -7.51 -8.90
CA ILE A 142 -6.66 -7.25 -8.58
C ILE A 142 -5.83 -7.48 -9.85
N LYS A 143 -5.08 -6.45 -10.28
CA LYS A 143 -4.17 -6.56 -11.44
C LYS A 143 -2.94 -7.43 -11.12
N GLY A 144 -2.63 -7.60 -9.82
CA GLY A 144 -1.52 -8.40 -9.33
C GLY A 144 -0.17 -7.72 -9.47
N LYS A 145 -0.15 -6.38 -9.39
CA LYS A 145 1.07 -5.59 -9.52
C LYS A 145 2.15 -6.00 -8.53
N ASN A 146 1.80 -6.08 -7.23
CA ASN A 146 2.77 -6.33 -6.18
C ASN A 146 3.29 -7.77 -6.22
N ILE A 147 2.42 -8.74 -6.51
CA ILE A 147 2.83 -10.14 -6.67
C ILE A 147 3.70 -10.33 -7.92
N ASN A 148 3.40 -9.65 -9.03
CA ASN A 148 4.26 -9.68 -10.22
C ASN A 148 5.66 -9.17 -9.90
N MET A 149 5.77 -8.00 -9.22
CA MET A 149 7.06 -7.45 -8.82
C MET A 149 7.84 -8.41 -7.89
N LEU A 150 7.14 -9.09 -6.98
CA LEU A 150 7.75 -10.07 -6.09
C LEU A 150 8.30 -11.25 -6.87
N ILE A 151 7.50 -11.84 -7.78
CA ILE A 151 7.90 -12.99 -8.60
C ILE A 151 9.09 -12.64 -9.48
N GLU A 152 9.06 -11.47 -10.15
CA GLU A 152 10.18 -10.97 -10.98
C GLU A 152 11.49 -10.89 -10.17
N LYS A 153 11.42 -10.35 -8.95
CA LYS A 153 12.58 -10.26 -8.06
C LYS A 153 13.09 -11.60 -7.57
N LEU A 154 12.19 -12.54 -7.29
CA LEU A 154 12.57 -13.87 -6.85
C LEU A 154 13.13 -14.75 -7.98
N CYS A 155 12.69 -14.51 -9.21
CA CYS A 155 13.17 -15.22 -10.41
C CYS A 155 14.32 -14.50 -11.12
N MET A 156 14.99 -13.55 -10.46
CA MET A 156 16.13 -12.84 -11.07
C MET A 156 17.21 -13.82 -11.52
N GLY A 157 17.73 -13.61 -12.74
CA GLY A 157 18.60 -14.56 -13.44
C GLY A 157 17.85 -15.59 -14.29
N TYR A 158 16.52 -15.65 -14.19
CA TYR A 158 15.64 -16.54 -14.96
C TYR A 158 14.47 -15.77 -15.60
N THR A 159 14.69 -14.48 -15.89
CA THR A 159 13.67 -13.58 -16.43
C THR A 159 13.65 -13.50 -17.96
N ASP A 160 14.62 -14.10 -18.64
CA ASP A 160 14.61 -14.24 -20.08
C ASP A 160 13.73 -15.40 -20.55
N SER A 161 13.52 -15.52 -21.86
CA SER A 161 12.85 -16.69 -22.45
C SER A 161 13.79 -17.89 -22.41
N ILE A 162 13.54 -18.81 -21.49
CA ILE A 162 14.37 -19.98 -21.21
C ILE A 162 13.58 -21.27 -21.38
N ASP A 163 14.29 -22.39 -21.60
CA ASP A 163 13.73 -23.73 -21.50
C ASP A 163 13.78 -24.21 -20.05
N PHE A 164 12.61 -24.45 -19.44
CA PHE A 164 12.50 -24.86 -18.04
C PHE A 164 13.06 -26.26 -17.76
N ASN A 165 13.29 -27.07 -18.79
CA ASN A 165 14.02 -28.33 -18.68
C ASN A 165 15.50 -28.12 -18.33
N ASN A 166 16.05 -26.92 -18.62
CA ASN A 166 17.43 -26.54 -18.33
C ASN A 166 17.59 -25.82 -16.98
N LEU A 167 16.52 -25.66 -16.19
CA LEU A 167 16.63 -25.16 -14.83
C LEU A 167 17.45 -26.12 -13.96
N PRO A 168 17.98 -25.68 -12.81
CA PRO A 168 18.67 -26.54 -11.85
C PRO A 168 17.91 -27.83 -11.54
N ILE A 169 16.58 -27.73 -11.43
CA ILE A 169 15.66 -28.87 -11.46
C ILE A 169 14.66 -28.62 -12.59
N PRO A 170 14.52 -29.53 -13.58
CA PRO A 170 13.49 -29.46 -14.62
C PRO A 170 12.11 -29.17 -14.04
N PHE A 171 11.43 -28.18 -14.65
CA PHE A 171 10.18 -27.65 -14.12
C PHE A 171 9.10 -27.49 -15.21
N ALA A 172 7.85 -27.72 -14.84
CA ALA A 172 6.71 -27.31 -15.63
C ALA A 172 5.55 -26.85 -14.73
N CYS A 173 4.74 -25.91 -15.25
CA CYS A 173 3.53 -25.47 -14.55
C CYS A 173 2.35 -25.32 -15.49
N VAL A 174 1.15 -25.46 -14.92
CA VAL A 174 -0.10 -25.46 -15.67
C VAL A 174 -0.82 -24.12 -15.56
N ALA A 175 -1.35 -23.65 -16.69
CA ALA A 175 -2.36 -22.59 -16.75
C ALA A 175 -3.53 -23.05 -17.63
N THR A 176 -4.65 -22.34 -17.57
CA THR A 176 -5.83 -22.59 -18.40
C THR A 176 -6.05 -21.45 -19.40
N ASN A 177 -6.24 -21.76 -20.68
CA ASN A 177 -6.62 -20.78 -21.67
C ASN A 177 -8.14 -20.61 -21.71
N LEU A 178 -8.66 -19.44 -21.32
CA LEU A 178 -10.09 -19.15 -21.30
C LEU A 178 -10.74 -19.05 -22.70
N VAL A 179 -9.96 -18.99 -23.77
CA VAL A 179 -10.51 -18.86 -25.13
C VAL A 179 -11.18 -20.16 -25.57
N ASP A 180 -10.57 -21.28 -25.20
CA ASP A 180 -10.98 -22.63 -25.63
C ASP A 180 -11.02 -23.66 -24.50
N ASN A 181 -10.80 -23.23 -23.27
CA ASN A 181 -10.70 -24.05 -22.07
C ASN A 181 -9.60 -25.12 -22.15
N SER A 182 -8.55 -24.89 -22.95
CA SER A 182 -7.43 -25.80 -23.04
C SER A 182 -6.45 -25.65 -21.89
N GLU A 183 -5.86 -26.76 -21.48
CA GLU A 183 -4.69 -26.79 -20.59
C GLU A 183 -3.47 -26.25 -21.33
N VAL A 184 -2.66 -25.46 -20.65
CA VAL A 184 -1.42 -24.89 -21.17
C VAL A 184 -0.29 -25.22 -20.23
N ASP A 185 0.57 -26.15 -20.65
CA ASP A 185 1.74 -26.58 -19.92
C ASP A 185 2.92 -25.72 -20.31
N PHE A 186 3.44 -25.00 -19.33
CA PHE A 186 4.63 -24.17 -19.55
C PHE A 186 5.90 -24.99 -19.29
N HIS A 187 6.62 -25.28 -20.35
CA HIS A 187 7.97 -25.87 -20.34
C HIS A 187 9.06 -24.88 -20.73
N SER A 188 8.69 -23.70 -21.17
CA SER A 188 9.62 -22.68 -21.64
C SER A 188 8.96 -21.30 -21.62
N GLY A 189 9.75 -20.26 -21.80
CA GLY A 189 9.33 -18.87 -21.88
C GLY A 189 9.83 -18.07 -20.69
N HIS A 190 9.15 -17.00 -20.36
CA HIS A 190 9.46 -16.11 -19.26
C HIS A 190 8.90 -16.70 -17.94
N LEU A 191 9.78 -17.23 -17.09
CA LEU A 191 9.38 -17.95 -15.89
C LEU A 191 8.43 -17.14 -14.98
N PRO A 192 8.70 -15.87 -14.63
CA PRO A 192 7.78 -15.06 -13.85
C PRO A 192 6.37 -14.97 -14.45
N GLN A 193 6.27 -14.86 -15.77
CA GLN A 193 5.00 -14.76 -16.46
C GLN A 193 4.22 -16.09 -16.45
N ALA A 194 4.92 -17.22 -16.58
CA ALA A 194 4.34 -18.56 -16.47
C ALA A 194 3.77 -18.79 -15.06
N LEU A 195 4.55 -18.48 -14.01
CA LEU A 195 4.11 -18.56 -12.62
C LEU A 195 2.90 -17.67 -12.35
N ARG A 196 2.94 -16.43 -12.88
CA ARG A 196 1.82 -15.49 -12.73
C ARG A 196 0.56 -15.94 -13.46
N ALA A 197 0.70 -16.56 -14.63
CA ALA A 197 -0.44 -17.12 -15.38
C ALA A 197 -1.06 -18.29 -14.60
N SER A 198 -0.23 -19.20 -14.10
CA SER A 198 -0.67 -20.36 -13.33
C SER A 198 -1.46 -20.02 -12.06
N MET A 199 -1.22 -18.84 -11.45
CA MET A 199 -1.91 -18.39 -10.24
C MET A 199 -3.02 -17.35 -10.46
N ALA A 200 -3.41 -17.07 -11.69
CA ALA A 200 -4.39 -16.05 -12.02
C ALA A 200 -5.83 -16.52 -11.77
N ILE A 201 -6.24 -16.63 -10.50
CA ILE A 201 -7.59 -17.06 -10.10
C ILE A 201 -8.63 -16.13 -10.73
N PRO A 202 -9.59 -16.67 -11.54
CA PRO A 202 -10.63 -15.85 -12.17
C PRO A 202 -11.44 -15.06 -11.14
N ALA A 203 -11.87 -13.86 -11.53
CA ALA A 203 -12.56 -12.88 -10.70
C ALA A 203 -11.70 -12.29 -9.55
N VAL A 204 -10.61 -12.92 -9.12
CA VAL A 204 -9.68 -12.35 -8.14
C VAL A 204 -8.58 -11.57 -8.84
N PHE A 205 -7.80 -12.25 -9.68
CA PHE A 205 -6.71 -11.65 -10.43
C PHE A 205 -7.05 -11.44 -11.90
N SER A 206 -6.50 -10.37 -12.49
CA SER A 206 -6.57 -10.18 -13.94
C SER A 206 -5.87 -11.30 -14.69
N PRO A 207 -6.47 -11.81 -15.77
CA PRO A 207 -5.85 -12.82 -16.65
C PRO A 207 -4.53 -12.35 -17.24
N VAL A 208 -3.63 -13.28 -17.50
CA VAL A 208 -2.38 -13.03 -18.21
C VAL A 208 -2.58 -13.26 -19.70
N ARG A 209 -2.21 -12.28 -20.53
CA ARG A 209 -2.36 -12.36 -21.99
C ARG A 209 -1.01 -12.63 -22.63
N ILE A 210 -0.90 -13.76 -23.34
CA ILE A 210 0.29 -14.14 -24.09
C ILE A 210 -0.12 -14.43 -25.55
N GLY A 211 0.26 -13.56 -26.45
CA GLY A 211 -0.21 -13.67 -27.84
C GLY A 211 -1.72 -13.59 -27.94
N LYS A 212 -2.35 -14.64 -28.46
CA LYS A 212 -3.81 -14.76 -28.58
C LYS A 212 -4.47 -15.48 -27.39
N LYS A 213 -3.70 -16.02 -26.47
CA LYS A 213 -4.20 -16.76 -25.30
C LYS A 213 -4.56 -15.79 -24.16
N VAL A 214 -5.63 -16.11 -23.46
CA VAL A 214 -6.08 -15.44 -22.24
C VAL A 214 -5.97 -16.44 -21.09
N LEU A 215 -4.92 -16.35 -20.31
CA LEU A 215 -4.50 -17.36 -19.36
C LEU A 215 -4.96 -17.04 -17.95
N VAL A 216 -5.46 -18.04 -17.29
CA VAL A 216 -5.90 -18.01 -15.88
C VAL A 216 -5.34 -19.21 -15.13
N ASP A 217 -5.65 -19.30 -13.83
CA ASP A 217 -5.21 -20.36 -12.94
C ASP A 217 -5.40 -21.75 -13.55
N GLY A 218 -4.34 -22.56 -13.49
CA GLY A 218 -4.34 -23.91 -14.03
C GLY A 218 -5.27 -24.88 -13.31
N GLY A 219 -5.70 -24.53 -12.09
CA GLY A 219 -6.66 -25.34 -11.32
C GLY A 219 -8.02 -25.52 -11.99
N LEU A 220 -8.34 -24.76 -13.07
CA LEU A 220 -9.56 -24.97 -13.84
C LEU A 220 -9.49 -26.20 -14.76
N THR A 221 -8.28 -26.64 -15.13
CA THR A 221 -8.07 -27.80 -16.02
C THR A 221 -7.31 -28.94 -15.33
N ASN A 222 -6.24 -28.61 -14.60
CA ASN A 222 -5.38 -29.59 -13.93
C ASN A 222 -4.79 -29.02 -12.63
N ASN A 223 -5.47 -29.27 -11.52
CA ASN A 223 -5.05 -28.72 -10.22
C ASN A 223 -3.92 -29.53 -9.55
N PHE A 224 -3.61 -30.73 -10.03
CA PHE A 224 -2.57 -31.59 -9.47
C PHE A 224 -1.86 -32.35 -10.60
N PRO A 225 -0.84 -31.74 -11.26
CA PRO A 225 -0.31 -32.16 -12.56
C PRO A 225 0.68 -33.35 -12.47
N VAL A 226 0.23 -34.50 -12.00
CA VAL A 226 1.00 -35.76 -11.96
C VAL A 226 1.21 -36.34 -13.36
N ASP A 227 0.20 -36.29 -14.20
CA ASP A 227 0.27 -36.67 -15.60
C ASP A 227 1.37 -35.89 -16.35
N LEU A 228 1.52 -34.59 -16.07
CA LEU A 228 2.58 -33.76 -16.62
C LEU A 228 3.98 -34.21 -16.14
N ALA A 229 4.13 -34.51 -14.83
CA ALA A 229 5.39 -35.03 -14.31
C ALA A 229 5.76 -36.40 -14.94
N ARG A 230 4.79 -37.29 -15.14
CA ARG A 230 4.99 -38.55 -15.83
C ARG A 230 5.38 -38.37 -17.29
N ALA A 231 4.74 -37.42 -18.00
CA ALA A 231 5.10 -37.06 -19.36
C ALA A 231 6.53 -36.49 -19.47
N MET A 232 7.03 -35.81 -18.45
CA MET A 232 8.43 -35.37 -18.34
C MET A 232 9.41 -36.50 -18.01
N GLY A 233 8.91 -37.72 -17.79
CA GLY A 233 9.74 -38.91 -17.58
C GLY A 233 9.98 -39.26 -16.10
N ALA A 234 9.08 -38.90 -15.20
CA ALA A 234 9.13 -39.31 -13.81
C ALA A 234 8.76 -40.79 -13.66
N ASP A 235 9.64 -41.55 -13.04
CA ASP A 235 9.37 -42.96 -12.67
C ASP A 235 8.67 -43.07 -11.32
N ILE A 236 8.95 -42.16 -10.40
CA ILE A 236 8.38 -42.07 -9.06
C ILE A 236 7.84 -40.66 -8.86
N VAL A 237 6.63 -40.54 -8.32
CA VAL A 237 5.96 -39.28 -8.03
C VAL A 237 5.63 -39.18 -6.55
N ILE A 238 6.19 -38.14 -5.91
CA ILE A 238 5.80 -37.68 -4.58
C ILE A 238 4.86 -36.49 -4.77
N GLY A 239 3.59 -36.69 -4.48
CA GLY A 239 2.57 -35.67 -4.68
C GLY A 239 2.12 -35.04 -3.37
N VAL A 240 2.09 -33.72 -3.32
CA VAL A 240 1.58 -32.98 -2.14
C VAL A 240 0.33 -32.21 -2.51
N THR A 241 -0.78 -32.51 -1.84
CA THR A 241 -2.06 -31.85 -2.08
C THR A 241 -2.60 -31.12 -0.86
N VAL A 242 -3.26 -29.99 -1.12
CA VAL A 242 -3.92 -29.12 -0.13
C VAL A 242 -5.38 -28.85 -0.48
N GLN A 243 -5.96 -29.70 -1.32
CA GLN A 243 -7.33 -29.55 -1.78
C GLN A 243 -8.32 -30.03 -0.72
N ASP A 244 -9.36 -29.20 -0.46
CA ASP A 244 -10.48 -29.58 0.39
C ASP A 244 -11.31 -30.67 -0.28
N SER A 245 -12.08 -31.43 0.52
CA SER A 245 -13.26 -32.15 0.03
C SER A 245 -14.29 -31.13 -0.50
N LEU A 246 -15.17 -31.57 -1.38
CA LEU A 246 -16.26 -30.74 -1.89
C LEU A 246 -17.04 -30.12 -0.72
N ARG A 247 -17.36 -28.84 -0.85
CA ARG A 247 -18.04 -28.07 0.20
C ARG A 247 -19.48 -28.53 0.37
N SER A 248 -19.94 -28.55 1.61
CA SER A 248 -21.35 -28.72 1.95
C SER A 248 -22.17 -27.46 1.56
N SER A 249 -23.50 -27.57 1.62
CA SER A 249 -24.42 -26.47 1.38
C SER A 249 -24.12 -25.24 2.24
N GLU A 250 -23.65 -25.42 3.47
CA GLU A 250 -23.29 -24.34 4.40
C GLU A 250 -22.00 -23.60 4.01
N GLY A 251 -21.11 -24.27 3.29
CA GLY A 251 -19.85 -23.68 2.78
C GLY A 251 -20.00 -22.89 1.49
N LEU A 252 -21.18 -22.93 0.84
CA LEU A 252 -21.46 -22.25 -0.44
C LEU A 252 -22.17 -20.91 -0.25
N ASN A 253 -21.61 -20.04 0.59
CA ASN A 253 -22.22 -18.79 1.02
C ASN A 253 -21.68 -17.52 0.31
N SER A 254 -20.78 -17.68 -0.66
CA SER A 254 -20.22 -16.57 -1.42
C SER A 254 -20.06 -16.92 -2.90
N THR A 255 -20.08 -15.90 -3.77
CA THR A 255 -19.86 -16.09 -5.22
C THR A 255 -18.54 -16.80 -5.51
N LEU A 256 -17.49 -16.48 -4.75
CA LEU A 256 -16.18 -17.13 -4.92
C LEU A 256 -16.22 -18.61 -4.50
N SER A 257 -16.89 -18.96 -3.40
CA SER A 257 -17.00 -20.37 -2.96
C SER A 257 -17.81 -21.22 -3.94
N ILE A 258 -18.85 -20.63 -4.55
CA ILE A 258 -19.65 -21.28 -5.60
C ILE A 258 -18.81 -21.49 -6.85
N LEU A 259 -18.08 -20.46 -7.31
CA LEU A 259 -17.19 -20.55 -8.48
C LEU A 259 -16.13 -21.63 -8.28
N MET A 260 -15.47 -21.65 -7.13
CA MET A 260 -14.45 -22.66 -6.81
C MET A 260 -15.03 -24.08 -6.75
N GLN A 261 -16.25 -24.26 -6.24
CA GLN A 261 -16.93 -25.55 -6.24
C GLN A 261 -17.21 -26.07 -7.66
N ILE A 262 -17.62 -25.18 -8.57
CA ILE A 262 -17.83 -25.53 -9.99
C ILE A 262 -16.52 -26.00 -10.62
N VAL A 263 -15.41 -25.32 -10.32
CA VAL A 263 -14.07 -25.69 -10.76
C VAL A 263 -13.69 -27.07 -10.21
N ASP A 264 -13.84 -27.28 -8.89
CA ASP A 264 -13.52 -28.54 -8.22
C ASP A 264 -14.31 -29.69 -8.83
N PHE A 265 -15.60 -29.49 -9.17
CA PHE A 265 -16.41 -30.52 -9.85
C PHE A 265 -15.90 -30.86 -11.25
N ASN A 266 -15.56 -29.84 -12.04
CA ASN A 266 -15.12 -30.06 -13.42
C ASN A 266 -13.77 -30.78 -13.51
N THR A 267 -12.92 -30.64 -12.51
CA THR A 267 -11.57 -31.21 -12.50
C THR A 267 -11.48 -32.51 -11.65
N LEU A 268 -12.55 -32.91 -10.99
CA LEU A 268 -12.55 -34.01 -10.03
C LEU A 268 -12.04 -35.33 -10.62
N ASN A 269 -12.46 -35.68 -11.82
CA ASN A 269 -12.04 -36.95 -12.46
C ASN A 269 -10.53 -36.96 -12.70
N LYS A 270 -10.01 -35.90 -13.34
CA LYS A 270 -8.57 -35.74 -13.61
C LYS A 270 -7.75 -35.73 -12.33
N TYR A 271 -8.26 -35.08 -11.30
CA TYR A 271 -7.63 -35.03 -9.98
C TYR A 271 -7.54 -36.45 -9.35
N ASN A 272 -8.60 -37.24 -9.41
CA ASN A 272 -8.61 -38.62 -8.89
C ASN A 272 -7.69 -39.55 -9.68
N GLU A 273 -7.64 -39.40 -11.01
CA GLU A 273 -6.70 -40.12 -11.87
C GLU A 273 -5.24 -39.80 -11.51
N ASN A 274 -4.94 -38.52 -11.30
CA ASN A 274 -3.62 -38.06 -10.88
C ASN A 274 -3.25 -38.55 -9.48
N ILE A 275 -4.19 -38.64 -8.52
CA ILE A 275 -3.95 -39.27 -7.22
C ILE A 275 -3.60 -40.76 -7.40
N ALA A 276 -4.35 -41.49 -8.23
CA ALA A 276 -4.09 -42.90 -8.47
C ALA A 276 -2.72 -43.17 -9.13
N ASN A 277 -2.18 -42.20 -9.85
CA ASN A 277 -0.86 -42.25 -10.50
C ASN A 277 0.29 -41.70 -9.63
N THR A 278 0.03 -41.40 -8.34
CA THR A 278 1.01 -40.91 -7.37
C THR A 278 1.54 -42.04 -6.51
N ASP A 279 2.85 -42.19 -6.37
CA ASP A 279 3.48 -43.26 -5.57
C ASP A 279 3.43 -42.97 -4.07
N VAL A 280 3.72 -41.73 -3.66
CA VAL A 280 3.57 -41.27 -2.28
C VAL A 280 2.69 -40.01 -2.29
N HIS A 281 1.50 -40.10 -1.73
CA HIS A 281 0.53 -39.00 -1.71
C HIS A 281 0.40 -38.38 -0.32
N ILE A 282 0.99 -37.22 -0.13
CA ILE A 282 0.96 -36.41 1.09
C ILE A 282 -0.24 -35.46 1.01
N ARG A 283 -1.33 -35.79 1.70
CA ARG A 283 -2.53 -34.96 1.73
C ARG A 283 -2.59 -34.14 3.00
N VAL A 284 -2.24 -32.85 2.88
CA VAL A 284 -2.27 -31.93 4.02
C VAL A 284 -3.70 -31.46 4.29
N ASP A 285 -4.16 -31.60 5.53
CA ASP A 285 -5.47 -31.09 5.95
C ASP A 285 -5.49 -29.57 6.06
N PRO A 286 -6.25 -28.86 5.18
CA PRO A 286 -6.34 -27.41 5.21
C PRO A 286 -7.51 -26.90 6.05
N SER A 287 -8.21 -27.74 6.81
CA SER A 287 -9.43 -27.39 7.56
C SER A 287 -9.26 -26.13 8.40
N GLY A 288 -10.25 -25.23 8.34
CA GLY A 288 -10.25 -23.93 9.00
C GLY A 288 -9.60 -22.81 8.21
N TYR A 289 -9.03 -23.08 7.02
CA TYR A 289 -8.41 -22.09 6.15
C TYR A 289 -8.97 -22.15 4.72
N SER A 290 -9.12 -20.98 4.12
CA SER A 290 -9.54 -20.86 2.71
C SER A 290 -8.35 -20.51 1.82
N SER A 291 -8.53 -20.58 0.50
CA SER A 291 -7.53 -20.13 -0.48
C SER A 291 -7.17 -18.65 -0.33
N ALA A 292 -8.00 -17.85 0.35
CA ALA A 292 -7.78 -16.43 0.63
C ALA A 292 -7.17 -16.15 2.03
N SER A 293 -6.80 -17.15 2.81
CA SER A 293 -6.30 -17.00 4.18
C SER A 293 -4.84 -16.54 4.24
N PHE A 294 -4.49 -15.50 3.48
CA PHE A 294 -3.16 -14.92 3.45
C PHE A 294 -2.91 -14.00 4.65
N ASN A 295 -2.51 -14.60 5.77
CA ASN A 295 -2.04 -13.88 6.95
C ASN A 295 -0.99 -14.72 7.70
N SER A 296 -0.13 -14.07 8.47
CA SER A 296 1.01 -14.73 9.12
C SER A 296 0.61 -15.95 9.94
N ALA A 297 -0.47 -15.88 10.72
CA ALA A 297 -0.90 -17.00 11.57
C ALA A 297 -1.38 -18.20 10.76
N ALA A 298 -2.10 -17.96 9.65
CA ALA A 298 -2.54 -19.03 8.75
C ALA A 298 -1.35 -19.67 8.03
N VAL A 299 -0.43 -18.85 7.53
CA VAL A 299 0.80 -19.30 6.86
C VAL A 299 1.63 -20.17 7.81
N ASP A 300 1.87 -19.69 9.04
CA ASP A 300 2.59 -20.45 10.06
C ASP A 300 1.95 -21.83 10.33
N THR A 301 0.64 -21.85 10.50
CA THR A 301 -0.08 -23.09 10.79
C THR A 301 -0.05 -24.05 9.60
N LEU A 302 -0.24 -23.56 8.38
CA LEU A 302 -0.28 -24.37 7.17
C LEU A 302 1.09 -25.01 6.86
N ILE A 303 2.18 -24.25 6.99
CA ILE A 303 3.54 -24.80 6.84
C ILE A 303 3.78 -25.91 7.86
N ASN A 304 3.44 -25.67 9.14
CA ASN A 304 3.62 -26.65 10.20
C ASN A 304 2.77 -27.91 9.96
N ARG A 305 1.54 -27.77 9.44
CA ARG A 305 0.69 -28.92 9.05
C ARG A 305 1.32 -29.70 7.89
N GLY A 306 1.87 -29.01 6.91
CA GLY A 306 2.57 -29.65 5.79
C GLY A 306 3.77 -30.46 6.26
N GLU A 307 4.56 -29.93 7.19
CA GLU A 307 5.68 -30.64 7.79
C GLU A 307 5.21 -31.86 8.61
N ALA A 308 4.20 -31.68 9.45
CA ALA A 308 3.67 -32.77 10.29
C ALA A 308 3.05 -33.89 9.45
N GLU A 309 2.33 -33.56 8.37
CA GLU A 309 1.73 -34.60 7.49
C GLU A 309 2.83 -35.36 6.73
N ALA A 310 3.79 -34.66 6.15
CA ALA A 310 4.90 -35.28 5.44
C ALA A 310 5.74 -36.19 6.38
N MET A 311 5.89 -35.82 7.65
CA MET A 311 6.55 -36.70 8.66
C MET A 311 5.78 -37.99 8.93
N ARG A 312 4.46 -38.07 8.71
CA ARG A 312 3.71 -39.35 8.81
C ARG A 312 4.05 -40.33 7.69
N HIS A 313 4.53 -39.78 6.55
CA HIS A 313 4.98 -40.57 5.40
C HIS A 313 6.50 -40.79 5.42
N TRP A 314 7.18 -40.55 6.57
CA TRP A 314 8.64 -40.69 6.68
C TRP A 314 9.17 -42.03 6.25
N ASP A 315 8.57 -43.11 6.75
CA ASP A 315 9.00 -44.48 6.43
C ASP A 315 8.80 -44.83 4.94
N GLU A 316 7.71 -44.33 4.34
CA GLU A 316 7.45 -44.46 2.89
C GLU A 316 8.53 -43.69 2.08
N LEU A 317 8.87 -42.46 2.49
CA LEU A 317 9.91 -41.68 1.83
C LEU A 317 11.29 -42.32 1.94
N ILE A 318 11.63 -42.90 3.08
CA ILE A 318 12.89 -43.59 3.25
C ILE A 318 12.93 -44.89 2.41
N ALA A 319 11.82 -45.66 2.36
CA ALA A 319 11.73 -46.84 1.54
C ALA A 319 11.86 -46.59 0.03
N LEU A 320 11.57 -45.36 -0.43
CA LEU A 320 11.84 -44.97 -1.82
C LEU A 320 13.33 -45.01 -2.16
N LYS A 321 14.27 -44.77 -1.22
CA LYS A 321 15.71 -44.85 -1.47
C LYS A 321 16.12 -46.20 -2.03
N ASP A 322 15.61 -47.26 -1.43
CA ASP A 322 15.88 -48.63 -1.89
C ASP A 322 15.35 -48.85 -3.31
N SER A 323 14.14 -48.34 -3.59
CA SER A 323 13.52 -48.45 -4.91
C SER A 323 14.23 -47.64 -6.01
N ILE A 324 14.97 -46.59 -5.63
CA ILE A 324 15.74 -45.74 -6.51
C ILE A 324 17.17 -46.29 -6.69
N GLY A 325 17.62 -47.17 -5.80
CA GLY A 325 18.99 -47.71 -5.79
C GLY A 325 20.00 -46.75 -5.19
N ILE A 326 19.61 -46.03 -4.15
CA ILE A 326 20.44 -45.07 -3.42
C ILE A 326 20.65 -45.58 -2.01
N ASP A 327 21.89 -45.55 -1.53
CA ASP A 327 22.23 -45.90 -0.15
C ASP A 327 22.30 -44.64 0.74
N ASP A 328 22.47 -44.83 2.05
CA ASP A 328 22.62 -43.74 3.03
C ASP A 328 23.84 -42.83 2.85
N SER A 329 24.79 -43.23 1.98
CA SER A 329 25.94 -42.40 1.63
C SER A 329 25.63 -41.36 0.56
N PHE A 330 24.46 -41.42 -0.06
CA PHE A 330 24.04 -40.47 -1.07
C PHE A 330 23.61 -39.13 -0.41
N GLU A 331 24.40 -38.12 -0.66
CA GLU A 331 24.00 -36.74 -0.36
C GLU A 331 23.45 -36.08 -1.62
N PRO A 332 22.14 -35.70 -1.65
CA PRO A 332 21.63 -34.90 -2.75
C PRO A 332 22.47 -33.63 -2.92
N VAL A 333 22.70 -33.24 -4.16
CA VAL A 333 23.37 -31.96 -4.44
C VAL A 333 22.48 -30.87 -3.86
N ARG A 334 22.88 -30.33 -2.73
CA ARG A 334 22.25 -29.14 -2.17
C ARG A 334 22.58 -27.99 -3.10
N LEU A 335 21.59 -27.56 -3.88
CA LEU A 335 21.69 -26.29 -4.61
C LEU A 335 22.05 -25.22 -3.60
N GLN A 336 23.10 -24.44 -3.88
CA GLN A 336 23.40 -23.30 -3.01
C GLN A 336 22.18 -22.40 -3.00
N PRO A 337 21.63 -22.06 -1.82
CA PRO A 337 20.40 -21.31 -1.74
C PRO A 337 20.58 -19.98 -2.45
N LEU A 338 19.76 -19.70 -3.44
CA LEU A 338 19.63 -18.36 -3.99
C LEU A 338 19.14 -17.46 -2.86
N ARG A 339 19.90 -16.45 -2.52
CA ARG A 339 19.46 -15.44 -1.58
C ARG A 339 18.39 -14.60 -2.25
N PRO A 340 17.16 -14.54 -1.69
CA PRO A 340 16.12 -13.72 -2.28
C PRO A 340 16.56 -12.25 -2.30
N ARG A 341 16.59 -11.65 -3.47
CA ARG A 341 16.91 -10.22 -3.66
C ARG A 341 15.91 -9.26 -3.02
N VAL A 342 14.93 -9.76 -2.30
CA VAL A 342 13.92 -8.93 -1.57
C VAL A 342 14.58 -8.04 -0.51
N MET A 343 15.81 -8.33 -0.10
CA MET A 343 16.53 -7.56 0.90
C MET A 343 17.74 -6.85 0.28
N THR A 344 17.55 -5.60 -0.12
CA THR A 344 18.54 -4.51 -0.22
C THR A 344 19.92 -4.79 -0.85
N GLU A 345 20.11 -5.85 -1.59
CA GLU A 345 21.38 -6.05 -2.31
C GLU A 345 21.40 -5.15 -3.55
N HIS A 346 22.47 -4.35 -3.65
CA HIS A 346 22.76 -3.58 -4.85
C HIS A 346 23.37 -4.51 -5.91
N VAL A 347 22.86 -4.43 -7.13
CA VAL A 347 23.46 -5.11 -8.29
C VAL A 347 24.10 -4.09 -9.20
N HIS A 348 25.20 -4.50 -9.82
CA HIS A 348 25.90 -3.67 -10.80
C HIS A 348 25.03 -3.45 -12.04
N LEU A 349 24.88 -2.18 -12.45
CA LEU A 349 24.03 -1.77 -13.56
C LEU A 349 24.89 -1.45 -14.79
N THR A 350 24.67 -2.17 -15.88
CA THR A 350 25.35 -1.97 -17.17
C THR A 350 24.64 -0.92 -18.04
N GLY A 351 23.34 -0.68 -17.82
CA GLY A 351 22.57 0.30 -18.57
C GLY A 351 21.07 0.23 -18.29
N CYS A 352 20.32 1.11 -18.95
CA CYS A 352 18.85 1.19 -18.84
C CYS A 352 18.20 1.18 -20.22
N VAL A 353 17.13 0.43 -20.36
CA VAL A 353 16.23 0.41 -21.53
C VAL A 353 14.85 0.88 -21.13
N PHE A 354 14.20 1.63 -22.01
CA PHE A 354 12.90 2.23 -21.78
C PHE A 354 11.93 1.75 -22.85
N GLU A 355 10.87 1.06 -22.44
CA GLU A 355 9.88 0.50 -23.32
C GLU A 355 8.54 1.23 -23.19
N ASN A 356 7.88 1.47 -24.32
CA ASN A 356 6.56 2.12 -24.42
C ASN A 356 6.52 3.52 -23.79
N MET A 357 7.66 4.23 -23.76
CA MET A 357 7.77 5.60 -23.25
C MET A 357 8.10 6.61 -24.35
N THR A 358 7.79 7.89 -24.07
CA THR A 358 8.23 8.98 -24.94
C THR A 358 9.67 9.36 -24.59
N SER A 359 10.44 9.89 -25.56
CA SER A 359 11.82 10.36 -25.32
C SER A 359 11.88 11.45 -24.24
N GLN A 360 10.80 12.22 -24.04
CA GLN A 360 10.73 13.24 -22.99
C GLN A 360 10.59 12.60 -21.59
N ASP A 361 9.82 11.52 -21.46
CA ASP A 361 9.67 10.81 -20.19
C ASP A 361 10.95 10.05 -19.83
N GLU A 362 11.59 9.45 -20.82
CA GLU A 362 12.91 8.83 -20.68
C GLU A 362 13.94 9.85 -20.16
N ALA A 363 14.03 11.03 -20.80
CA ALA A 363 14.92 12.10 -20.38
C ALA A 363 14.61 12.56 -18.94
N PHE A 364 13.34 12.64 -18.58
CA PHE A 364 12.92 12.98 -17.22
C PHE A 364 13.43 11.95 -16.20
N LEU A 365 13.21 10.65 -16.44
CA LEU A 365 13.66 9.59 -15.52
C LEU A 365 15.18 9.55 -15.40
N LYS A 366 15.90 9.62 -16.54
CA LYS A 366 17.36 9.68 -16.57
C LYS A 366 17.91 10.84 -15.74
N ALA A 367 17.25 12.02 -15.86
CA ALA A 367 17.66 13.22 -15.12
C ALA A 367 17.30 13.15 -13.63
N LYS A 368 16.11 12.63 -13.28
CA LYS A 368 15.62 12.58 -11.90
C LYS A 368 16.38 11.59 -11.05
N PHE A 369 16.64 10.40 -11.59
CA PHE A 369 17.29 9.28 -10.88
C PHE A 369 18.77 9.12 -11.24
N HIS A 370 19.33 10.04 -12.04
CA HIS A 370 20.72 9.99 -12.50
C HIS A 370 21.11 8.67 -13.20
N LEU A 371 20.17 8.04 -13.91
CA LEU A 371 20.33 6.69 -14.47
C LEU A 371 21.53 6.53 -15.43
N ASN A 372 22.00 7.62 -16.02
CA ASN A 372 23.21 7.60 -16.86
C ASN A 372 24.53 7.49 -16.07
N ARG A 373 24.48 7.62 -14.74
CA ARG A 373 25.66 7.61 -13.84
C ARG A 373 25.50 6.61 -12.70
N LEU A 374 24.42 5.82 -12.75
CA LEU A 374 24.13 4.86 -11.71
C LEU A 374 24.89 3.57 -11.99
N ASP A 375 25.89 3.26 -11.16
CA ASP A 375 26.71 2.06 -11.29
C ASP A 375 26.08 0.84 -10.62
N SER A 376 25.12 1.06 -9.73
CA SER A 376 24.39 -0.01 -9.04
C SER A 376 22.96 0.39 -8.70
N ILE A 377 22.07 -0.60 -8.61
CA ILE A 377 20.67 -0.39 -8.29
C ILE A 377 20.19 -1.36 -7.22
N SER A 378 19.39 -0.86 -6.29
CA SER A 378 18.69 -1.66 -5.30
C SER A 378 17.22 -1.89 -5.68
N THR A 379 16.60 -2.84 -5.03
CA THR A 379 15.15 -3.06 -5.13
C THR A 379 14.35 -1.81 -4.80
N ARG A 380 14.82 -1.02 -3.84
CA ARG A 380 14.18 0.24 -3.44
C ARG A 380 14.23 1.27 -4.57
N ASP A 381 15.37 1.40 -5.24
CA ASP A 381 15.53 2.34 -6.35
C ASP A 381 14.59 1.99 -7.51
N GLU A 382 14.47 0.70 -7.87
CA GLU A 382 13.53 0.22 -8.88
C GLU A 382 12.08 0.59 -8.55
N GLU A 383 11.69 0.43 -7.30
CA GLU A 383 10.35 0.77 -6.83
C GLU A 383 10.12 2.28 -6.82
N GLU A 384 11.13 3.08 -6.48
CA GLU A 384 11.06 4.55 -6.56
C GLU A 384 10.91 5.02 -8.01
N ILE A 385 11.66 4.43 -8.94
CA ILE A 385 11.57 4.74 -10.37
C ILE A 385 10.17 4.38 -10.90
N THR A 386 9.71 3.16 -10.67
CA THR A 386 8.39 2.72 -11.15
C THR A 386 7.24 3.50 -10.49
N THR A 387 7.40 3.91 -9.23
CA THR A 387 6.46 4.82 -8.57
C THR A 387 6.44 6.19 -9.24
N SER A 388 7.62 6.76 -9.56
CA SER A 388 7.70 8.01 -10.31
C SER A 388 7.06 7.92 -11.70
N MET A 389 7.22 6.78 -12.39
CA MET A 389 6.53 6.55 -13.66
C MET A 389 5.00 6.63 -13.49
N ARG A 390 4.45 6.14 -12.38
CA ARG A 390 3.00 6.18 -12.11
C ARG A 390 2.51 7.52 -11.58
N THR A 391 3.30 8.20 -10.75
CA THR A 391 2.88 9.46 -10.09
C THR A 391 3.22 10.69 -10.89
N ASP A 392 4.43 10.76 -11.45
CA ASP A 392 4.91 11.95 -12.16
C ASP A 392 4.62 11.88 -13.65
N LEU A 393 4.68 10.68 -14.22
CA LEU A 393 4.47 10.46 -15.65
C LEU A 393 3.06 9.96 -15.99
N PHE A 394 2.22 9.75 -14.97
CA PHE A 394 0.83 9.32 -15.12
C PHE A 394 0.63 8.02 -15.90
N TYR A 395 1.57 7.08 -15.83
CA TYR A 395 1.35 5.75 -16.34
C TYR A 395 0.44 4.95 -15.40
N GLN A 396 -0.50 4.20 -15.95
CA GLN A 396 -1.40 3.36 -15.17
C GLN A 396 -0.67 2.17 -14.55
N THR A 397 0.20 1.57 -15.36
CA THR A 397 1.11 0.51 -14.93
C THR A 397 2.54 0.88 -15.30
N ALA A 398 3.48 0.50 -14.46
CA ALA A 398 4.90 0.65 -14.68
C ALA A 398 5.58 -0.54 -14.01
N THR A 399 6.42 -1.23 -14.75
CA THR A 399 7.17 -2.38 -14.28
C THR A 399 8.66 -2.17 -14.53
N SER A 400 9.48 -2.82 -13.72
CA SER A 400 10.92 -2.92 -13.91
C SER A 400 11.31 -4.38 -13.85
N HIS A 401 12.26 -4.78 -14.68
CA HIS A 401 12.93 -6.05 -14.56
C HIS A 401 14.41 -5.89 -14.92
N LEU A 402 15.24 -6.82 -14.48
CA LEU A 402 16.66 -6.83 -14.71
C LEU A 402 17.02 -7.98 -15.64
N VAL A 403 17.69 -7.65 -16.74
CA VAL A 403 18.23 -8.59 -17.70
C VAL A 403 19.71 -8.79 -17.39
N GLU A 404 20.13 -10.03 -17.21
CA GLU A 404 21.53 -10.37 -16.96
C GLU A 404 22.39 -10.14 -18.20
N GLU A 405 23.56 -9.53 -18.01
CA GLU A 405 24.57 -9.32 -19.03
C GLU A 405 25.94 -9.83 -18.54
N ALA A 406 26.91 -9.95 -19.41
CA ALA A 406 28.23 -10.51 -19.09
C ALA A 406 28.92 -9.88 -17.88
N TYR A 407 28.66 -8.61 -17.58
CA TYR A 407 29.30 -7.85 -16.49
C TYR A 407 28.35 -7.19 -15.51
N GLY A 408 27.08 -7.60 -15.47
CA GLY A 408 26.08 -7.04 -14.55
C GLY A 408 24.67 -7.19 -15.09
N TYR A 409 23.82 -6.21 -14.80
CA TYR A 409 22.41 -6.24 -15.16
C TYR A 409 22.00 -4.99 -15.93
N ARG A 410 21.14 -5.15 -16.92
CA ARG A 410 20.45 -4.07 -17.61
C ARG A 410 19.09 -3.88 -17.01
N LEU A 411 18.77 -2.65 -16.57
CA LEU A 411 17.43 -2.29 -16.09
C LEU A 411 16.52 -2.02 -17.27
N VAL A 412 15.42 -2.78 -17.38
CA VAL A 412 14.36 -2.54 -18.35
C VAL A 412 13.17 -1.93 -17.63
N LEU A 413 12.74 -0.74 -18.06
CA LEU A 413 11.61 -0.01 -17.53
C LEU A 413 10.49 0.02 -18.56
N THR A 414 9.41 -0.69 -18.29
CA THR A 414 8.27 -0.80 -19.22
C THR A 414 7.09 0.01 -18.72
N ALA A 415 6.62 0.93 -19.56
CA ALA A 415 5.43 1.72 -19.28
C ALA A 415 4.19 1.13 -19.93
N GLY A 416 3.11 1.07 -19.15
CA GLY A 416 1.79 0.70 -19.68
C GLY A 416 1.02 1.91 -20.21
N ASN A 417 -0.30 1.79 -20.24
CA ASN A 417 -1.17 2.89 -20.67
C ASN A 417 -1.09 4.07 -19.71
N ARG A 418 -1.38 5.28 -20.21
CA ARG A 418 -1.53 6.47 -19.36
C ARG A 418 -2.77 6.34 -18.47
N LYS A 419 -2.69 6.90 -17.25
CA LYS A 419 -3.85 7.00 -16.35
C LYS A 419 -5.00 7.70 -17.08
N THR A 420 -6.17 7.15 -16.92
CA THR A 420 -7.42 7.75 -17.36
C THR A 420 -7.97 8.69 -16.29
N SER A 421 -8.92 9.52 -16.68
CA SER A 421 -9.69 10.32 -15.73
C SER A 421 -10.29 9.44 -14.65
N GLN A 422 -10.31 9.91 -13.41
CA GLN A 422 -10.87 9.19 -12.27
C GLN A 422 -11.97 10.02 -11.62
N VAL A 423 -13.05 9.38 -11.23
CA VAL A 423 -14.09 9.96 -10.37
C VAL A 423 -14.07 9.21 -9.05
N ASN A 424 -14.06 9.98 -7.98
CA ASN A 424 -13.99 9.50 -6.61
C ASN A 424 -15.25 9.95 -5.86
N LEU A 425 -15.81 9.06 -5.03
CA LEU A 425 -16.98 9.32 -4.19
C LEU A 425 -16.58 9.18 -2.72
N GLY A 426 -16.79 10.24 -1.95
CA GLY A 426 -16.67 10.26 -0.49
C GLY A 426 -18.03 10.41 0.17
N PHE A 427 -18.16 9.80 1.33
CA PHE A 427 -19.35 9.89 2.18
C PHE A 427 -18.91 10.12 3.63
N ARG A 428 -19.66 10.95 4.34
CA ARG A 428 -19.48 11.19 5.75
C ARG A 428 -20.84 11.43 6.42
N PHE A 429 -20.97 10.90 7.61
CA PHE A 429 -22.05 11.19 8.55
C PHE A 429 -21.44 11.53 9.90
N ASP A 430 -21.92 12.59 10.55
CA ASP A 430 -21.66 12.89 11.96
C ASP A 430 -22.75 13.76 12.56
N ASN A 431 -22.75 13.94 13.89
CA ASN A 431 -23.79 14.71 14.61
C ASN A 431 -23.82 16.19 14.20
N GLU A 432 -22.74 16.76 13.68
CA GLU A 432 -22.65 18.19 13.33
C GLU A 432 -22.96 18.45 11.86
N GLU A 433 -22.40 17.65 10.96
CA GLU A 433 -22.56 17.75 9.51
C GLU A 433 -23.84 17.07 9.03
N MET A 434 -24.36 16.10 9.82
CA MET A 434 -25.39 15.15 9.44
C MET A 434 -24.94 14.25 8.28
N VAL A 435 -25.14 14.66 7.05
CA VAL A 435 -24.68 13.92 5.86
C VAL A 435 -23.90 14.85 4.96
N ALA A 436 -22.72 14.40 4.52
CA ALA A 436 -21.96 15.06 3.46
C ALA A 436 -21.53 14.04 2.40
N LEU A 437 -21.74 14.41 1.14
CA LEU A 437 -21.27 13.69 -0.03
C LEU A 437 -20.19 14.51 -0.71
N GLN A 438 -19.08 13.88 -1.08
CA GLN A 438 -18.01 14.53 -1.83
C GLN A 438 -17.75 13.78 -3.13
N LEU A 439 -17.89 14.49 -4.24
CA LEU A 439 -17.48 14.04 -5.57
C LEU A 439 -16.15 14.70 -5.91
N ASN A 440 -15.24 13.94 -6.45
CA ASN A 440 -13.98 14.47 -6.96
C ASN A 440 -13.69 13.88 -8.32
N ALA A 441 -13.26 14.71 -9.27
CA ALA A 441 -12.85 14.30 -10.59
C ALA A 441 -11.39 14.69 -10.83
N ASN A 442 -10.52 13.70 -10.98
CA ASN A 442 -9.13 13.89 -11.36
C ASN A 442 -8.98 13.69 -12.86
N LEU A 443 -8.63 14.75 -13.58
CA LEU A 443 -8.60 14.80 -15.04
C LEU A 443 -7.18 15.15 -15.52
N PRO A 444 -6.44 14.21 -16.13
CA PRO A 444 -5.21 14.54 -16.85
C PRO A 444 -5.58 15.27 -18.14
N LEU A 445 -5.37 16.60 -18.18
CA LEU A 445 -5.96 17.45 -19.23
C LEU A 445 -5.22 17.42 -20.57
N LYS A 446 -3.92 17.23 -20.64
CA LYS A 446 -3.20 17.13 -21.91
C LYS A 446 -1.90 16.36 -21.83
N LYS A 447 -1.69 15.44 -22.78
CA LYS A 447 -0.47 14.63 -22.88
C LYS A 447 0.79 15.46 -23.14
N THR A 448 0.67 16.60 -23.80
CA THR A 448 1.82 17.43 -24.20
C THR A 448 2.19 18.52 -23.18
N LEU A 449 1.23 19.00 -22.37
CA LEU A 449 1.47 20.07 -21.38
C LEU A 449 1.64 19.54 -19.96
N TYR A 450 1.41 18.24 -19.75
CA TYR A 450 1.47 17.61 -18.44
C TYR A 450 0.72 18.40 -17.35
N VAL A 451 -0.54 18.68 -17.62
CA VAL A 451 -1.44 19.42 -16.73
C VAL A 451 -2.48 18.44 -16.18
N SER A 452 -2.65 18.44 -14.87
CA SER A 452 -3.74 17.72 -14.20
C SER A 452 -4.72 18.73 -13.58
N SER A 453 -6.00 18.38 -13.60
CA SER A 453 -7.04 19.12 -12.92
C SER A 453 -7.70 18.21 -11.87
N ASP A 454 -7.97 18.77 -10.71
CA ASP A 454 -8.63 18.10 -9.60
C ASP A 454 -9.86 18.92 -9.22
N LEU A 455 -11.05 18.46 -9.60
CA LEU A 455 -12.32 19.16 -9.34
C LEU A 455 -13.02 18.49 -8.16
N THR A 456 -13.51 19.27 -7.23
CA THR A 456 -14.20 18.77 -6.03
C THR A 456 -15.53 19.49 -5.83
N LEU A 457 -16.57 18.70 -5.59
CA LEU A 457 -17.89 19.14 -5.16
C LEU A 457 -18.26 18.42 -3.88
N ARG A 458 -18.53 19.17 -2.81
CA ARG A 458 -19.08 18.66 -1.55
C ARG A 458 -20.48 19.22 -1.35
N LEU A 459 -21.40 18.36 -1.02
CA LEU A 459 -22.78 18.68 -0.71
C LEU A 459 -23.12 18.18 0.69
N GLY A 460 -23.68 19.05 1.53
CA GLY A 460 -24.05 18.79 2.91
C GLY A 460 -24.50 20.09 3.57
N LYS A 461 -24.46 20.15 4.90
CA LYS A 461 -24.66 21.40 5.66
C LYS A 461 -23.69 22.48 5.20
N ARG A 462 -22.46 22.07 4.82
CA ARG A 462 -21.43 22.91 4.23
C ARG A 462 -21.18 22.51 2.78
N ILE A 463 -21.19 23.50 1.88
CA ILE A 463 -20.98 23.26 0.45
C ILE A 463 -19.58 23.68 0.08
N LEU A 464 -18.90 22.87 -0.73
CA LEU A 464 -17.63 23.23 -1.36
C LEU A 464 -17.72 22.90 -2.84
N ALA A 465 -17.34 23.85 -3.69
CA ALA A 465 -17.22 23.62 -5.13
C ALA A 465 -15.97 24.32 -5.65
N GLY A 466 -15.15 23.61 -6.40
CA GLY A 466 -13.92 24.22 -6.93
C GLY A 466 -12.92 23.16 -7.39
N GLY A 467 -11.69 23.59 -7.55
CA GLY A 467 -10.63 22.69 -7.96
C GLY A 467 -9.29 23.36 -8.13
N GLU A 468 -8.32 22.54 -8.46
CA GLU A 468 -6.95 22.96 -8.72
C GLU A 468 -6.46 22.46 -10.08
N ILE A 469 -5.60 23.25 -10.69
CA ILE A 469 -4.86 22.92 -11.91
C ILE A 469 -3.39 22.88 -11.53
N THR A 470 -2.77 21.72 -11.68
CA THR A 470 -1.37 21.49 -11.36
C THR A 470 -0.59 21.29 -12.65
N PHE A 471 0.48 22.04 -12.81
CA PHE A 471 1.41 21.94 -13.93
C PHE A 471 2.56 21.02 -13.53
N HIS A 472 2.93 20.10 -14.44
CA HIS A 472 4.03 19.14 -14.25
C HIS A 472 5.13 19.38 -15.31
N PRO A 473 5.82 20.54 -15.28
CA PRO A 473 6.81 20.88 -16.30
C PRO A 473 8.02 19.96 -16.18
N ARG A 474 8.41 19.31 -17.28
CA ARG A 474 9.48 18.29 -17.30
C ARG A 474 10.87 18.87 -16.94
N TRP A 475 11.06 20.18 -17.11
CA TRP A 475 12.28 20.86 -16.73
C TRP A 475 12.36 21.18 -15.22
N MET A 476 11.21 21.23 -14.52
CA MET A 476 11.14 21.35 -13.07
C MET A 476 11.00 19.96 -12.44
N ARG A 477 12.10 19.37 -11.98
CA ARG A 477 12.13 17.99 -11.49
C ARG A 477 11.26 17.74 -10.27
N VAL A 478 11.01 18.75 -9.46
CA VAL A 478 10.39 18.65 -8.13
C VAL A 478 9.18 19.55 -7.98
N SER A 479 9.23 20.80 -8.52
CA SER A 479 8.16 21.78 -8.35
C SER A 479 7.00 21.54 -9.31
N ARG A 480 5.78 21.64 -8.78
CA ARG A 480 4.49 21.48 -9.49
C ARG A 480 3.63 22.71 -9.27
N PRO A 481 3.89 23.83 -9.99
CA PRO A 481 3.09 25.03 -9.84
C PRO A 481 1.60 24.74 -9.92
N THR A 482 0.84 25.29 -8.98
CA THR A 482 -0.59 24.99 -8.85
C THR A 482 -1.39 26.29 -8.78
N VAL A 483 -2.50 26.31 -9.47
CA VAL A 483 -3.51 27.37 -9.38
C VAL A 483 -4.81 26.72 -8.91
N SER A 484 -5.46 27.33 -7.93
CA SER A 484 -6.72 26.79 -7.41
C SER A 484 -7.78 27.87 -7.24
N TYR A 485 -9.03 27.43 -7.30
CA TYR A 485 -10.19 28.23 -6.94
C TYR A 485 -11.20 27.35 -6.23
N TYR A 486 -11.70 27.85 -5.06
CA TYR A 486 -12.74 27.19 -4.27
C TYR A 486 -13.79 28.17 -3.82
N PHE A 487 -15.04 27.79 -4.01
CA PHE A 487 -16.18 28.39 -3.37
C PHE A 487 -16.57 27.53 -2.18
N ARG A 488 -16.77 28.15 -1.01
CA ARG A 488 -17.29 27.49 0.19
C ARG A 488 -18.47 28.26 0.74
N ARG A 489 -19.55 27.53 1.07
CA ARG A 489 -20.62 28.04 1.91
C ARG A 489 -20.52 27.33 3.24
N ASN A 490 -20.25 28.10 4.29
CA ASN A 490 -20.08 27.60 5.65
C ASN A 490 -21.29 27.99 6.51
N ASP A 491 -21.80 27.03 7.26
CA ASP A 491 -22.80 27.20 8.30
C ASP A 491 -22.16 26.71 9.60
N ILE A 492 -21.81 27.62 10.49
CA ILE A 492 -21.13 27.32 11.75
C ILE A 492 -21.85 27.96 12.94
N ALA A 493 -21.92 27.19 14.02
CA ALA A 493 -22.29 27.69 15.35
C ALA A 493 -21.02 27.74 16.20
N VAL A 494 -20.73 28.88 16.81
CA VAL A 494 -19.60 29.08 17.71
C VAL A 494 -20.12 29.25 19.13
N TYR A 495 -19.46 28.57 20.05
CA TYR A 495 -19.82 28.53 21.45
C TYR A 495 -18.73 29.18 22.30
N LYS A 496 -19.08 29.54 23.52
CA LYS A 496 -18.19 30.02 24.56
C LYS A 496 -18.59 29.38 25.88
N GLU A 497 -17.68 28.59 26.45
CA GLU A 497 -17.91 27.87 27.70
C GLU A 497 -19.13 26.95 27.70
N GLY A 498 -19.54 26.46 26.52
CA GLY A 498 -20.68 25.58 26.31
C GLY A 498 -21.97 26.30 25.88
N ASP A 499 -22.05 27.60 26.00
CA ASP A 499 -23.19 28.40 25.56
C ASP A 499 -22.99 28.88 24.12
N ARG A 500 -24.07 28.87 23.32
CA ARG A 500 -24.02 29.29 21.93
C ARG A 500 -23.88 30.81 21.85
N GLU A 501 -22.71 31.29 21.42
CA GLU A 501 -22.41 32.70 21.28
C GLU A 501 -23.04 33.30 20.01
N TYR A 502 -22.78 32.65 18.87
CA TYR A 502 -23.41 33.03 17.61
C TYR A 502 -23.48 31.87 16.62
N SER A 503 -24.34 32.03 15.61
CA SER A 503 -24.31 31.22 14.40
C SER A 503 -24.25 32.12 13.18
N ILE A 504 -23.46 31.71 12.20
CA ILE A 504 -23.24 32.49 11.01
C ILE A 504 -23.16 31.62 9.77
N ILE A 505 -23.83 32.10 8.72
CA ILE A 505 -23.71 31.53 7.38
C ILE A 505 -22.92 32.52 6.54
N TYR A 506 -21.86 32.09 5.93
CA TYR A 506 -21.04 32.89 5.04
C TYR A 506 -20.57 32.13 3.81
N ASN A 507 -20.37 32.86 2.73
CA ASN A 507 -19.74 32.38 1.51
C ASN A 507 -18.30 32.87 1.49
N GLN A 508 -17.39 31.98 1.12
CA GLN A 508 -15.96 32.28 0.91
C GLN A 508 -15.58 31.94 -0.53
N HIS A 509 -14.98 32.86 -1.21
CA HIS A 509 -14.30 32.66 -2.48
C HIS A 509 -12.81 32.69 -2.22
N GLN A 510 -12.10 31.65 -2.58
CA GLN A 510 -10.66 31.53 -2.38
C GLN A 510 -10.00 31.20 -3.71
N ALA A 511 -9.02 32.03 -4.12
CA ALA A 511 -8.18 31.76 -5.27
C ALA A 511 -6.72 31.74 -4.82
N SER A 512 -5.93 30.77 -5.26
CA SER A 512 -4.52 30.73 -4.94
C SER A 512 -3.63 30.45 -6.16
N VAL A 513 -2.41 30.99 -6.09
CA VAL A 513 -1.32 30.69 -7.02
C VAL A 513 -0.12 30.25 -6.18
N GLU A 514 0.28 29.01 -6.34
CA GLU A 514 1.36 28.37 -5.60
C GLU A 514 2.49 27.99 -6.58
N PRO A 515 3.41 28.91 -6.92
CA PRO A 515 4.50 28.64 -7.85
C PRO A 515 5.51 27.63 -7.28
N PHE A 516 5.62 27.58 -5.96
CA PHE A 516 6.50 26.64 -5.26
C PHE A 516 5.64 25.57 -4.54
N ASN A 517 5.38 24.49 -5.22
CA ASN A 517 4.69 23.32 -4.70
C ASN A 517 5.60 22.11 -4.92
N PHE A 518 6.23 21.62 -3.86
CA PHE A 518 7.16 20.49 -3.86
C PHE A 518 6.56 19.33 -3.11
N SER A 519 6.62 18.14 -3.68
CA SER A 519 6.19 16.91 -3.01
C SER A 519 7.25 15.84 -3.22
N ILE A 520 7.92 15.43 -2.15
CA ILE A 520 8.99 14.42 -2.17
C ILE A 520 8.70 13.42 -1.05
N HIS A 521 8.33 12.19 -1.39
CA HIS A 521 8.01 11.13 -0.42
C HIS A 521 7.02 11.61 0.67
N ASN A 522 7.51 11.69 1.89
CA ASN A 522 6.76 12.08 3.09
C ASN A 522 6.69 13.59 3.30
N PHE A 523 7.30 14.38 2.41
CA PHE A 523 7.46 15.82 2.58
C PHE A 523 6.72 16.59 1.48
N ASP A 524 5.95 17.58 1.90
CA ASP A 524 5.26 18.54 1.06
C ASP A 524 5.63 19.95 1.49
N PHE A 525 5.97 20.81 0.53
CA PHE A 525 6.15 22.24 0.74
C PHE A 525 5.33 23.01 -0.27
N ARG A 526 4.56 23.98 0.19
CA ARG A 526 3.78 24.89 -0.66
C ARG A 526 4.04 26.32 -0.24
N MET A 527 4.24 27.21 -1.21
CA MET A 527 4.36 28.64 -0.99
C MET A 527 3.72 29.42 -2.14
N GLY A 528 2.95 30.43 -1.80
CA GLY A 528 2.25 31.23 -2.80
C GLY A 528 1.42 32.36 -2.24
N LEU A 529 0.63 32.95 -3.12
CA LEU A 529 -0.34 33.99 -2.83
C LEU A 529 -1.74 33.41 -2.87
N CYS A 530 -2.55 33.71 -1.86
CA CYS A 530 -3.96 33.37 -1.80
C CYS A 530 -4.79 34.65 -1.65
N TRP A 531 -5.89 34.71 -2.35
CA TRP A 531 -6.92 35.73 -2.21
C TRP A 531 -8.17 35.10 -1.65
N ASP A 532 -8.72 35.68 -0.56
CA ASP A 532 -10.00 35.32 0.04
C ASP A 532 -10.99 36.46 -0.08
N TYR A 533 -12.21 36.18 -0.44
CA TYR A 533 -13.34 37.08 -0.32
C TYR A 533 -14.42 36.45 0.53
N TYR A 534 -14.87 37.16 1.57
CA TYR A 534 -15.92 36.72 2.48
C TYR A 534 -17.17 37.54 2.27
N HIS A 535 -18.30 36.86 2.12
CA HIS A 535 -19.62 37.46 2.09
C HIS A 535 -20.47 36.84 3.18
N PHE A 536 -20.81 37.63 4.20
CA PHE A 536 -21.56 37.19 5.37
C PHE A 536 -23.04 37.32 5.14
N GLY A 537 -23.80 36.26 5.43
CA GLY A 537 -25.25 36.20 5.36
C GLY A 537 -25.90 36.42 6.72
N LYS A 538 -26.87 35.55 7.03
CA LYS A 538 -27.59 35.63 8.30
C LYS A 538 -26.68 35.31 9.48
N LYS A 539 -26.69 36.19 10.47
CA LYS A 539 -26.12 36.03 11.79
C LYS A 539 -27.23 35.89 12.81
N LEU A 540 -27.17 34.88 13.65
CA LEU A 540 -28.01 34.71 14.83
C LEU A 540 -27.09 34.84 16.04
N GLN A 541 -27.35 35.76 16.91
CA GLN A 541 -26.53 36.05 18.08
C GLN A 541 -27.44 36.03 19.33
N SER A 542 -26.94 35.56 20.46
CA SER A 542 -27.62 35.62 21.75
C SER A 542 -27.58 37.05 22.30
N ASP A 543 -28.63 37.49 22.97
CA ASP A 543 -28.74 38.84 23.52
C ASP A 543 -27.66 39.15 24.57
N ASP A 544 -27.17 38.15 25.28
CA ASP A 544 -26.12 38.27 26.32
C ASP A 544 -24.71 38.07 25.78
N SER A 545 -24.53 37.90 24.46
CA SER A 545 -23.22 37.61 23.87
C SER A 545 -22.48 38.89 23.45
N ARG A 546 -21.15 38.81 23.43
CA ARG A 546 -20.27 39.85 22.89
C ARG A 546 -20.71 40.18 21.45
N GLU A 547 -20.87 41.46 21.14
CA GLU A 547 -21.11 41.88 19.76
C GLU A 547 -19.93 41.54 18.86
N VAL A 548 -20.09 40.56 17.96
CA VAL A 548 -19.09 40.15 17.00
C VAL A 548 -19.49 40.68 15.62
N ASN A 549 -18.76 41.64 15.10
CA ASN A 549 -19.03 42.17 13.79
C ASN A 549 -18.30 41.41 12.71
N PHE A 550 -19.03 41.05 11.66
CA PHE A 550 -18.51 40.44 10.45
C PHE A 550 -18.82 41.36 9.28
N GLU A 551 -17.80 41.84 8.64
CA GLU A 551 -17.91 42.69 7.47
C GLU A 551 -17.45 41.92 6.22
N ASN A 552 -18.17 42.13 5.11
CA ASN A 552 -17.77 41.60 3.82
C ASN A 552 -16.40 42.22 3.44
N GLY A 553 -15.50 41.42 2.98
CA GLY A 553 -14.17 41.92 2.66
C GLY A 553 -13.33 40.91 1.88
N HIS A 554 -12.29 41.43 1.29
CA HIS A 554 -11.28 40.61 0.63
C HIS A 554 -9.93 40.74 1.34
N TYR A 555 -9.16 39.64 1.31
CA TYR A 555 -7.87 39.54 1.96
C TYR A 555 -6.87 38.83 1.03
N PHE A 556 -5.62 39.27 1.11
CA PHE A 556 -4.49 38.64 0.43
C PHE A 556 -3.59 37.99 1.47
N LYS A 557 -3.24 36.73 1.26
CA LYS A 557 -2.36 35.93 2.15
C LYS A 557 -1.11 35.53 1.39
N TYR A 558 0.05 35.97 1.87
CA TYR A 558 1.34 35.41 1.51
C TYR A 558 1.56 34.21 2.42
N GLN A 559 1.49 33.01 1.88
CA GLN A 559 1.50 31.81 2.70
C GLN A 559 2.63 30.85 2.31
N ALA A 560 3.17 30.17 3.32
CA ALA A 560 4.09 29.06 3.17
C ALA A 560 3.70 27.94 4.14
N GLN A 561 3.70 26.70 3.67
CA GLN A 561 3.32 25.53 4.46
C GLN A 561 4.28 24.39 4.20
N VAL A 562 4.65 23.71 5.27
CA VAL A 562 5.44 22.47 5.28
C VAL A 562 4.60 21.36 5.89
N ASN A 563 4.56 20.20 5.24
CA ASN A 563 3.95 19.00 5.76
C ASN A 563 4.93 17.82 5.65
N TYR A 564 5.07 17.08 6.72
CA TYR A 564 5.81 15.83 6.75
C TYR A 564 4.95 14.75 7.41
N ASN A 565 4.86 13.57 6.80
CA ASN A 565 4.10 12.46 7.37
C ASN A 565 4.73 11.12 7.04
N SER A 566 5.31 10.47 8.07
CA SER A 566 5.85 9.11 8.02
C SER A 566 5.02 8.10 8.81
N GLU A 567 3.77 8.43 9.14
CA GLU A 567 2.88 7.52 9.85
C GLU A 567 2.50 6.32 8.97
N ASP A 568 2.42 5.15 9.60
CA ASP A 568 2.11 3.87 8.94
C ASP A 568 0.63 3.75 8.52
N LEU A 569 -0.29 4.38 9.25
CA LEU A 569 -1.72 4.40 8.97
C LEU A 569 -2.25 5.83 9.00
N TRP A 570 -3.28 6.10 8.19
CA TRP A 570 -3.84 7.46 8.10
C TRP A 570 -4.68 7.82 9.32
N TYR A 571 -5.57 6.91 9.79
CA TYR A 571 -6.52 7.17 10.89
C TYR A 571 -6.02 6.71 12.25
N PHE A 572 -5.48 5.52 12.36
CA PHE A 572 -5.06 4.92 13.63
C PHE A 572 -3.57 4.57 13.61
N PRO A 573 -2.68 5.58 13.42
CA PRO A 573 -1.26 5.31 13.28
C PRO A 573 -0.69 4.65 14.53
N THR A 574 0.17 3.65 14.31
CA THR A 574 0.86 2.94 15.39
C THR A 574 2.31 3.38 15.53
N LYS A 575 2.91 3.84 14.44
CA LYS A 575 4.30 4.34 14.43
C LYS A 575 4.47 5.47 13.41
N GLY A 576 5.54 6.24 13.59
CA GLY A 576 5.89 7.33 12.68
C GLY A 576 5.71 8.71 13.30
N SER A 577 5.84 9.73 12.48
CA SER A 577 5.67 11.14 12.86
C SER A 577 4.90 11.90 11.80
N ARG A 578 4.08 12.84 12.23
CA ARG A 578 3.45 13.84 11.37
C ARG A 578 3.79 15.21 11.89
N PHE A 579 4.33 16.05 11.03
CA PHE A 579 4.68 17.44 11.32
C PHE A 579 4.03 18.36 10.29
N MET A 580 3.43 19.45 10.74
CA MET A 580 2.88 20.49 9.91
C MET A 580 3.33 21.83 10.49
N ALA A 581 3.77 22.75 9.63
CA ALA A 581 4.03 24.15 10.01
C ALA A 581 3.55 25.06 8.90
N GLY A 582 2.98 26.19 9.27
CA GLY A 582 2.46 27.20 8.36
C GLY A 582 2.77 28.62 8.83
N TYR A 583 3.00 29.47 7.86
CA TYR A 583 3.07 30.91 8.04
C TYR A 583 2.19 31.60 7.01
N ALA A 584 1.39 32.57 7.43
CA ALA A 584 0.68 33.45 6.52
C ALA A 584 0.76 34.90 6.98
N TYR A 585 1.00 35.80 6.03
CA TYR A 585 0.89 37.26 6.24
C TYR A 585 -0.37 37.76 5.53
N ILE A 586 -1.31 38.31 6.29
CA ILE A 586 -2.67 38.64 5.84
C ILE A 586 -2.81 40.13 5.73
N THR A 587 -3.30 40.59 4.58
CA THR A 587 -3.47 42.00 4.23
C THR A 587 -4.79 42.25 3.48
N ASP A 588 -5.20 43.50 3.28
CA ASP A 588 -6.37 43.82 2.44
C ASP A 588 -5.95 44.46 1.10
N ASN A 589 -4.73 44.92 0.98
CA ASN A 589 -4.21 45.69 -0.18
C ASN A 589 -2.80 45.27 -0.59
N PHE A 590 -2.41 44.00 -0.40
CA PHE A 590 -1.07 43.44 -0.63
C PHE A 590 0.03 43.90 0.35
N ALA A 591 -0.14 44.95 1.11
CA ALA A 591 0.89 45.45 2.00
C ALA A 591 0.40 45.66 3.44
N ARG A 592 -0.78 46.18 3.61
CA ARG A 592 -1.34 46.58 4.90
C ARG A 592 -2.71 45.92 5.14
N LEU A 593 -3.21 46.07 6.36
CA LEU A 593 -4.56 45.67 6.74
C LEU A 593 -5.19 46.86 7.49
N ASN A 594 -6.30 47.40 6.98
CA ASN A 594 -6.96 48.59 7.51
C ASN A 594 -5.98 49.76 7.74
N GLY A 595 -5.03 49.96 6.81
CA GLY A 595 -4.00 51.02 6.90
C GLY A 595 -2.85 50.75 7.87
N LYS A 596 -2.91 49.65 8.66
CA LYS A 596 -1.87 49.21 9.61
C LYS A 596 -1.05 48.06 9.05
N ALA A 597 -0.11 47.54 9.85
CA ALA A 597 0.61 46.31 9.49
C ALA A 597 -0.36 45.14 9.41
N GLY A 598 -0.13 44.21 8.46
CA GLY A 598 -0.93 43.01 8.31
C GLY A 598 -0.81 42.07 9.48
N VAL A 599 -1.64 41.03 9.49
CA VAL A 599 -1.65 39.98 10.52
C VAL A 599 -0.69 38.88 10.12
N SER A 600 0.23 38.52 11.00
CA SER A 600 1.07 37.32 10.88
C SER A 600 0.43 36.15 11.61
N ASP A 601 0.18 35.07 10.89
CA ASP A 601 -0.35 33.81 11.37
C ASP A 601 0.77 32.76 11.35
N VAL A 602 1.12 32.24 12.53
CA VAL A 602 2.12 31.19 12.71
C VAL A 602 1.43 29.98 13.30
N SER A 603 1.46 28.86 12.60
CA SER A 603 0.87 27.61 13.07
C SER A 603 1.85 26.46 12.98
N ALA A 604 1.81 25.56 13.96
CA ALA A 604 2.60 24.34 13.95
C ALA A 604 1.86 23.21 14.68
N SER A 605 2.07 21.98 14.20
CA SER A 605 1.66 20.77 14.90
C SER A 605 2.68 19.66 14.67
N TRP A 606 2.97 18.90 15.71
CA TRP A 606 3.82 17.73 15.65
C TRP A 606 3.18 16.58 16.42
N ARG A 607 2.97 15.45 15.76
CA ARG A 607 2.45 14.22 16.33
C ARG A 607 3.47 13.10 16.17
N LYS A 608 3.71 12.35 17.24
CA LYS A 608 4.56 11.16 17.26
C LYS A 608 3.75 9.97 17.74
N SER A 609 3.80 8.88 16.98
CA SER A 609 3.17 7.61 17.32
C SER A 609 4.24 6.55 17.58
N VAL A 610 4.08 5.77 18.64
CA VAL A 610 5.01 4.71 19.05
C VAL A 610 4.21 3.46 19.40
N ALA A 611 4.48 2.36 18.70
CA ALA A 611 3.92 1.06 19.04
C ALA A 611 4.65 0.48 20.27
N LEU A 612 3.95 0.22 21.34
CA LEU A 612 4.47 -0.47 22.52
C LEU A 612 4.26 -1.99 22.43
N SER A 613 3.27 -2.41 21.64
CA SER A 613 3.03 -3.81 21.30
C SER A 613 2.38 -3.91 19.91
N LYS A 614 2.11 -5.14 19.42
CA LYS A 614 1.37 -5.37 18.16
C LYS A 614 -0.06 -4.79 18.16
N SER A 615 -0.63 -4.54 19.35
CA SER A 615 -2.00 -4.06 19.49
C SER A 615 -2.14 -2.75 20.27
N PHE A 616 -1.07 -2.26 20.90
CA PHE A 616 -1.12 -1.05 21.72
C PHE A 616 -0.10 -0.01 21.25
N ALA A 617 -0.57 1.23 21.05
CA ALA A 617 0.24 2.36 20.64
C ALA A 617 -0.04 3.60 21.51
N LEU A 618 1.00 4.39 21.74
CA LEU A 618 0.92 5.71 22.35
C LEU A 618 1.21 6.79 21.32
N GLN A 619 0.49 7.90 21.42
CA GLN A 619 0.71 9.09 20.62
C GLN A 619 0.86 10.31 21.51
N ALA A 620 1.77 11.17 21.15
CA ALA A 620 1.91 12.51 21.72
C ALA A 620 1.79 13.53 20.59
N MET A 621 1.07 14.63 20.83
CA MET A 621 0.92 15.73 19.88
C MET A 621 1.13 17.06 20.60
N ALA A 622 1.92 17.93 20.03
CA ALA A 622 2.03 19.34 20.40
C ALA A 622 1.57 20.20 19.23
N TYR A 623 0.78 21.21 19.48
CA TYR A 623 0.23 22.06 18.42
C TYR A 623 -0.10 23.46 18.92
N GLY A 624 -0.13 24.42 18.00
CA GLY A 624 -0.51 25.77 18.35
C GLY A 624 -0.68 26.66 17.13
N ARG A 625 -1.32 27.79 17.35
CA ARG A 625 -1.47 28.86 16.38
C ARG A 625 -1.39 30.22 17.08
N LEU A 626 -0.53 31.08 16.60
CA LEU A 626 -0.23 32.38 17.16
C LEU A 626 -0.53 33.46 16.10
N LEU A 627 -1.35 34.43 16.46
CA LEU A 627 -1.76 35.53 15.59
C LEU A 627 -1.16 36.84 16.13
N PHE A 628 -0.37 37.53 15.31
CA PHE A 628 0.27 38.79 15.62
C PHE A 628 -0.30 39.89 14.71
N GLY A 629 -0.79 40.94 15.30
CA GLY A 629 -1.38 42.10 14.60
C GLY A 629 -2.32 42.90 15.49
N THR A 630 -2.63 44.13 15.13
CA THR A 630 -3.52 44.99 15.92
C THR A 630 -4.99 44.72 15.64
N ASP A 631 -5.35 44.51 14.37
CA ASP A 631 -6.73 44.35 13.91
C ASP A 631 -6.89 42.97 13.24
N ILE A 632 -7.11 41.96 14.02
CA ILE A 632 -7.30 40.61 13.49
C ILE A 632 -8.76 40.45 13.08
N PRO A 633 -9.06 40.21 11.78
CA PRO A 633 -10.44 39.96 11.35
C PRO A 633 -10.99 38.69 12.02
N ASN A 634 -12.25 38.74 12.46
CA ASN A 634 -12.88 37.64 13.20
C ASN A 634 -12.86 36.30 12.44
N VAL A 635 -12.84 36.34 11.11
CA VAL A 635 -12.73 35.13 10.26
C VAL A 635 -11.42 34.40 10.39
N TYR A 636 -10.34 35.05 10.84
CA TYR A 636 -9.03 34.46 11.07
C TYR A 636 -8.76 34.14 12.55
N GLY A 637 -9.70 34.45 13.44
CA GLY A 637 -9.61 34.11 14.87
C GLY A 637 -9.47 32.62 15.11
N ASN A 638 -8.84 32.27 16.25
CA ASN A 638 -8.71 30.87 16.64
C ASN A 638 -10.06 30.28 17.03
N LEU A 639 -10.39 29.13 16.46
CA LEU A 639 -11.49 28.30 16.84
C LEU A 639 -10.95 26.96 17.35
N ILE A 640 -11.50 26.44 18.45
CA ILE A 640 -11.03 25.21 19.09
C ILE A 640 -12.20 24.23 19.26
N GLY A 641 -11.87 22.95 19.39
CA GLY A 641 -12.87 21.91 19.65
C GLY A 641 -13.21 21.06 18.43
N GLY A 642 -14.30 20.33 18.54
CA GLY A 642 -14.64 19.26 17.61
C GLY A 642 -13.89 17.97 17.89
N ASP A 643 -14.45 16.84 17.47
CA ASP A 643 -13.82 15.54 17.62
C ASP A 643 -12.64 15.36 16.65
N TYR A 644 -11.89 14.28 16.80
CA TYR A 644 -10.81 13.89 15.90
C TYR A 644 -11.23 13.90 14.41
N PHE A 645 -12.47 13.51 14.13
CA PHE A 645 -13.08 13.55 12.82
C PHE A 645 -13.87 14.85 12.55
N GLY A 646 -14.01 15.72 13.55
CA GLY A 646 -14.85 16.94 13.53
C GLY A 646 -14.08 18.22 13.18
N HIS A 647 -13.32 18.23 12.09
CA HIS A 647 -12.69 19.44 11.57
C HIS A 647 -13.57 20.04 10.45
N TYR A 648 -14.12 21.23 10.67
CA TYR A 648 -15.13 21.82 9.79
C TYR A 648 -14.67 23.12 9.09
N VAL A 649 -13.79 23.87 9.71
CA VAL A 649 -13.27 25.17 9.21
C VAL A 649 -11.75 25.23 9.33
N GLU A 650 -11.09 26.01 8.45
CA GLU A 650 -9.63 26.06 8.36
C GLU A 650 -8.95 26.51 9.65
N GLN A 651 -9.59 27.40 10.43
CA GLN A 651 -9.04 27.98 11.67
C GLN A 651 -9.25 27.10 12.92
N GLN A 652 -9.91 25.96 12.76
CA GLN A 652 -10.25 25.08 13.89
C GLN A 652 -9.04 24.27 14.33
N LEU A 653 -8.72 24.39 15.61
CA LEU A 653 -7.66 23.62 16.28
C LEU A 653 -8.31 22.49 17.08
N PRO A 654 -7.74 21.30 17.09
CA PRO A 654 -8.30 20.19 17.85
C PRO A 654 -8.21 20.48 19.35
N MET A 655 -9.28 20.20 20.08
CA MET A 655 -9.27 20.24 21.55
C MET A 655 -10.15 19.10 22.06
N THR A 656 -9.50 18.13 22.71
CA THR A 656 -10.20 16.97 23.31
C THR A 656 -11.16 17.44 24.37
N GLY A 657 -12.34 16.81 24.41
CA GLY A 657 -13.35 17.12 25.43
C GLY A 657 -14.29 18.27 25.08
N LEU A 658 -14.09 18.94 23.95
CA LEU A 658 -15.03 19.95 23.42
C LEU A 658 -15.77 19.39 22.20
N GLY A 659 -17.08 19.17 22.35
CA GLY A 659 -17.93 18.64 21.28
C GLY A 659 -18.34 19.67 20.22
N HIS A 660 -18.28 20.95 20.59
CA HIS A 660 -18.64 22.07 19.73
C HIS A 660 -17.42 22.92 19.37
N VAL A 661 -17.58 23.74 18.33
CA VAL A 661 -16.56 24.72 17.97
C VAL A 661 -16.67 25.93 18.90
N GLU A 662 -15.61 26.21 19.63
CA GLU A 662 -15.52 27.31 20.56
C GLU A 662 -14.52 28.37 20.13
N TYR A 663 -14.74 29.62 20.54
CA TYR A 663 -13.79 30.70 20.34
C TYR A 663 -12.60 30.56 21.29
N ALA A 664 -11.38 30.85 20.80
CA ALA A 664 -10.17 30.99 21.58
C ALA A 664 -9.46 32.32 21.25
N GLU A 665 -8.67 32.80 22.21
CA GLU A 665 -7.89 34.03 22.07
C GLU A 665 -6.80 33.91 20.98
N ARG A 666 -6.10 35.05 20.68
CA ARG A 666 -5.14 35.17 19.58
C ARG A 666 -4.00 34.17 19.58
N HIS A 667 -3.54 33.80 20.76
CA HIS A 667 -2.47 32.84 20.96
C HIS A 667 -3.02 31.58 21.59
N PHE A 668 -2.80 30.45 20.94
CA PHE A 668 -3.25 29.14 21.43
C PHE A 668 -2.12 28.13 21.30
N VAL A 669 -1.86 27.38 22.37
CA VAL A 669 -0.93 26.25 22.39
C VAL A 669 -1.56 25.08 23.15
N GLY A 670 -1.30 23.86 22.70
CA GLY A 670 -1.85 22.66 23.32
C GLY A 670 -0.95 21.45 23.16
N VAL A 671 -1.09 20.52 24.10
CA VAL A 671 -0.50 19.20 24.05
C VAL A 671 -1.59 18.15 24.24
N GLN A 672 -1.45 17.04 23.55
CA GLN A 672 -2.38 15.92 23.61
C GLN A 672 -1.62 14.61 23.72
N ILE A 673 -2.12 13.71 24.56
CA ILE A 673 -1.67 12.33 24.65
C ILE A 673 -2.84 11.42 24.29
N GLN A 674 -2.57 10.37 23.53
CA GLN A 674 -3.54 9.34 23.16
C GLN A 674 -2.95 7.95 23.42
N ALA A 675 -3.72 7.14 24.13
CA ALA A 675 -3.51 5.69 24.21
C ALA A 675 -4.50 5.00 23.24
N GLN A 676 -3.99 4.09 22.45
CA GLN A 676 -4.76 3.37 21.44
C GLN A 676 -4.58 1.86 21.62
N GLN A 677 -5.67 1.15 21.86
CA GLN A 677 -5.70 -0.30 21.93
C GLN A 677 -6.50 -0.85 20.73
N ARG A 678 -5.89 -1.73 19.96
CA ARG A 678 -6.53 -2.47 18.87
C ARG A 678 -6.98 -3.85 19.36
N PHE A 679 -8.22 -4.23 19.03
CA PHE A 679 -8.77 -5.56 19.26
C PHE A 679 -9.09 -6.21 17.91
N GLY A 680 -8.61 -7.42 17.69
CA GLY A 680 -8.72 -8.05 16.38
C GLY A 680 -8.03 -7.24 15.27
N LYS A 681 -8.67 -7.15 14.09
CA LYS A 681 -8.11 -6.45 12.93
C LYS A 681 -8.61 -5.01 12.77
N SER A 682 -9.83 -4.70 13.24
CA SER A 682 -10.56 -3.47 12.84
C SER A 682 -11.18 -2.70 14.01
N HIS A 683 -11.02 -3.14 15.26
CA HIS A 683 -11.62 -2.49 16.43
C HIS A 683 -10.57 -1.69 17.19
N TYR A 684 -10.86 -0.44 17.53
CA TYR A 684 -9.95 0.46 18.21
C TYR A 684 -10.64 1.13 19.41
N PHE A 685 -10.00 1.05 20.58
CA PHE A 685 -10.32 1.87 21.73
C PHE A 685 -9.28 2.96 21.90
N LEU A 686 -9.74 4.20 22.08
CA LEU A 686 -8.88 5.35 22.23
C LEU A 686 -9.22 6.06 23.54
N PHE A 687 -8.19 6.37 24.30
CA PHE A 687 -8.26 7.36 25.39
C PHE A 687 -7.41 8.56 25.00
N ARG A 688 -7.96 9.76 25.10
CA ARG A 688 -7.27 11.01 24.81
C ARG A 688 -7.36 11.96 25.98
N MET A 689 -6.30 12.71 26.22
CA MET A 689 -6.25 13.82 27.15
C MET A 689 -5.49 14.98 26.49
N SER A 690 -6.06 16.17 26.57
CA SER A 690 -5.44 17.40 26.10
C SER A 690 -5.35 18.42 27.21
N VAL A 691 -4.24 19.15 27.21
CA VAL A 691 -4.05 20.35 28.02
C VAL A 691 -3.67 21.48 27.06
N ALA A 692 -4.39 22.58 27.14
CA ALA A 692 -4.14 23.74 26.27
C ALA A 692 -4.27 25.06 27.05
N GLN A 693 -3.66 26.10 26.50
CA GLN A 693 -3.74 27.46 27.00
C GLN A 693 -3.98 28.43 25.86
N HIS A 694 -4.70 29.50 26.12
CA HIS A 694 -4.90 30.58 25.17
C HIS A 694 -4.90 31.94 25.87
N SER A 695 -4.42 32.95 25.18
CA SER A 695 -4.34 34.31 25.69
C SER A 695 -4.43 35.35 24.58
N ALA A 696 -4.84 36.56 24.89
CA ALA A 696 -4.75 37.70 24.00
C ALA A 696 -3.27 38.15 23.80
N ASP A 697 -2.46 38.04 24.83
CA ASP A 697 -1.04 38.41 24.82
C ASP A 697 -0.15 37.20 25.03
N LEU A 698 0.93 37.11 24.23
CA LEU A 698 1.82 35.96 24.25
C LEU A 698 2.55 35.77 25.61
N GLU A 699 2.90 36.86 26.26
CA GLU A 699 3.58 36.85 27.56
C GLU A 699 2.72 36.27 28.68
N ASP A 700 1.42 36.32 28.52
CA ASP A 700 0.46 35.86 29.52
C ASP A 700 -0.05 34.44 29.27
N ILE A 701 0.36 33.79 28.16
CA ILE A 701 -0.18 32.52 27.74
C ILE A 701 -0.04 31.41 28.81
N LEU A 702 1.10 31.38 29.51
CA LEU A 702 1.36 30.41 30.59
C LEU A 702 0.72 30.78 31.91
N LYS A 703 0.18 31.99 32.05
CA LYS A 703 -0.49 32.47 33.27
C LYS A 703 -2.00 32.23 33.23
N THR A 704 -2.55 31.94 32.07
CA THR A 704 -3.98 31.70 31.88
C THR A 704 -4.41 30.34 32.44
N LYS A 705 -5.69 30.21 32.76
CA LYS A 705 -6.26 28.93 33.23
C LYS A 705 -6.17 27.90 32.10
N SER A 706 -5.56 26.77 32.43
CA SER A 706 -5.43 25.64 31.50
C SER A 706 -6.79 25.05 31.15
N LEU A 707 -6.99 24.83 29.87
CA LEU A 707 -8.08 24.01 29.35
C LEU A 707 -7.65 22.55 29.43
N ILE A 708 -8.44 21.73 30.11
CA ILE A 708 -8.19 20.29 30.26
C ILE A 708 -9.38 19.55 29.71
N GLY A 709 -9.13 18.62 28.81
CA GLY A 709 -10.18 17.78 28.25
C GLY A 709 -9.76 16.32 28.19
N THR A 710 -10.73 15.43 28.37
CA THR A 710 -10.56 13.99 28.29
C THR A 710 -11.62 13.39 27.39
N GLN A 711 -11.31 12.22 26.79
CA GLN A 711 -12.17 11.59 25.80
C GLN A 711 -11.94 10.10 25.76
N LEU A 712 -13.01 9.33 25.71
CA LEU A 712 -13.02 7.91 25.40
C LEU A 712 -13.74 7.72 24.05
N ALA A 713 -13.16 6.92 23.19
CA ALA A 713 -13.74 6.63 21.89
C ALA A 713 -13.58 5.15 21.52
N TYR A 714 -14.57 4.65 20.84
CA TYR A 714 -14.53 3.35 20.17
C TYR A 714 -14.75 3.54 18.69
N TYR A 715 -13.91 2.90 17.87
CA TYR A 715 -14.00 2.90 16.42
C TYR A 715 -13.95 1.49 15.86
N TYR A 716 -14.76 1.27 14.85
CA TYR A 716 -14.70 0.10 13.98
C TYR A 716 -14.29 0.57 12.57
N ASP A 717 -13.15 0.09 12.10
CA ASP A 717 -12.62 0.43 10.78
C ASP A 717 -13.36 -0.38 9.71
N THR A 718 -14.23 0.31 8.95
CA THR A 718 -15.09 -0.28 7.92
C THR A 718 -14.56 0.07 6.52
N VAL A 719 -15.08 -0.60 5.50
CA VAL A 719 -14.81 -0.27 4.09
C VAL A 719 -15.35 1.12 3.68
N PHE A 720 -16.28 1.67 4.46
CA PHE A 720 -16.84 3.02 4.25
C PHE A 720 -16.11 4.09 5.05
N GLY A 721 -15.05 3.72 5.75
CA GLY A 721 -14.31 4.56 6.70
C GLY A 721 -14.65 4.24 8.16
N PRO A 722 -13.98 4.89 9.11
CA PRO A 722 -14.20 4.65 10.53
C PRO A 722 -15.65 4.94 10.97
N LEU A 723 -16.28 3.94 11.58
CA LEU A 723 -17.53 4.07 12.33
C LEU A 723 -17.19 4.20 13.80
N GLY A 724 -17.59 5.26 14.45
CA GLY A 724 -17.21 5.45 15.84
C GLY A 724 -18.17 6.26 16.69
N ALA A 725 -17.99 6.09 17.98
CA ALA A 725 -18.66 6.88 19.02
C ALA A 725 -17.63 7.36 20.02
N THR A 726 -17.75 8.61 20.43
CA THR A 726 -16.85 9.30 21.33
C THR A 726 -17.64 9.97 22.44
N ILE A 727 -17.19 9.81 23.69
CA ILE A 727 -17.68 10.55 24.85
C ILE A 727 -16.51 11.39 25.37
N GLY A 728 -16.75 12.69 25.51
CA GLY A 728 -15.74 13.63 25.98
C GLY A 728 -16.24 14.56 27.07
N TYR A 729 -15.29 15.09 27.84
CA TYR A 729 -15.53 16.05 28.91
C TYR A 729 -14.40 17.06 28.99
N SER A 730 -14.73 18.33 29.24
CA SER A 730 -13.74 19.38 29.48
C SER A 730 -14.07 20.21 30.72
N ASN A 731 -13.04 20.77 31.35
CA ASN A 731 -13.22 21.72 32.47
C ASN A 731 -13.81 23.07 32.00
N ARG A 732 -13.88 23.31 30.68
CA ARG A 732 -14.45 24.54 30.11
C ARG A 732 -15.97 24.46 30.04
N THR A 733 -16.50 23.44 29.39
CA THR A 733 -17.95 23.25 29.22
C THR A 733 -18.61 22.62 30.44
N LYS A 734 -17.86 21.83 31.24
CA LYS A 734 -18.33 21.09 32.42
C LYS A 734 -19.50 20.13 32.15
N THR A 735 -19.78 19.86 30.87
CA THR A 735 -20.82 18.95 30.42
C THR A 735 -20.19 17.90 29.51
N PRO A 736 -20.58 16.62 29.64
CA PRO A 736 -20.15 15.59 28.69
C PRO A 736 -20.84 15.79 27.35
N TYR A 737 -20.18 15.39 26.28
CA TYR A 737 -20.76 15.33 24.94
C TYR A 737 -20.62 13.94 24.34
N LEU A 738 -21.52 13.61 23.41
CA LEU A 738 -21.48 12.42 22.60
C LEU A 738 -21.28 12.82 21.12
N TYR A 739 -20.31 12.22 20.47
CA TYR A 739 -20.08 12.38 19.04
C TYR A 739 -20.11 11.02 18.35
N ILE A 740 -20.83 10.93 17.24
CA ILE A 740 -20.95 9.73 16.42
C ILE A 740 -20.55 10.10 15.01
N ASN A 741 -19.72 9.27 14.39
CA ASN A 741 -19.34 9.45 12.99
C ASN A 741 -19.27 8.12 12.22
N LEU A 742 -19.49 8.21 10.92
CA LEU A 742 -19.25 7.17 9.93
C LEU A 742 -18.65 7.81 8.67
N GLY A 743 -17.59 7.26 8.17
CA GLY A 743 -16.97 7.69 6.92
C GLY A 743 -15.62 8.36 7.09
N TYR A 744 -15.10 8.82 5.98
CA TYR A 744 -13.78 9.44 5.89
C TYR A 744 -13.81 10.94 6.16
N VAL A 745 -12.68 11.50 6.60
CA VAL A 745 -12.52 12.95 6.76
C VAL A 745 -12.17 13.58 5.41
N PHE A 746 -12.89 14.61 4.99
CA PHE A 746 -12.63 15.37 3.77
C PHE A 746 -12.91 16.87 3.93
#